data_85f312f94b3b083c985f47bea116cbf3
#
_entry.id   85f312f94b3b083c985f47bea116cbf3
#
_cell.length_a   1.000
_cell.length_b   1.000
_cell.length_c   1.000
_cell.angle_alpha   90.00
_cell.angle_beta   90.00
_cell.angle_gamma   90.00
#
_symmetry.space_group_name_H-M   'P 1'
#
loop_
_entity.id
_entity.type
_entity.pdbx_description
1 polymer ?
#
loop_
_entity_poly.entity_id
_entity_poly.type
_entity_poly.pdbx_seq_one_letter_code
_entity_poly.pdbx_strand_id
1 'polypeptide(L)'
;MRTLLLLRGAPGSGKSTWIRENNLEQYTLEADSFRQLISNPIMTTDGEYRITQDSDRLAWDMLYKALEHRMRRGDFTIIDATHATKTSMQNYKKLIELYRYRVYYKTIDCSLDELLKRNQTRPEHKRVPEDVILQKHALLQTNDIPSFATEINDVSEIDNFYTMDANKYKDIKVIGDVQGCYTVLMEALSDFNQETLYIFAGDLLDRGIENDKVLQWAFDHAKDPNVIFIRGNHDVHLENWAFDALDENGDPIKLPHVFNYKTRPQLLGQKDYDQYEIGIDLKNDGLTYYTVNGQITDIPVFYYKDEFIEKPRMTFRDGYVHLIDPYQVRHNTNYSTFTVDEFKLKKRTRDLIRRFRDAVALEFHGRKYFINHAGIPALPKMTFIPSFQLIRGVGKYETQIDEIWEESFQKGNTQGFIQVHGHRHTSSTEHSICLEDNVEYGGNLCVLHITENGHSVQKYANTVFRIPQTDTESDAATKPWIVDTENPTTNSMIRNKHIRVKSLDRNLYSLNFTSRAFEKGIWDTETIKARGLFVDQTTGQIKMRSYNKFFAIGEQDETQISNLKKSVKFPLVAHKKYNGFLGIASTINGEFVIATKSTTEGEYVDYFREIFEQLSQKEKDQLKDLSEKYDCSFTFEVEHTSDRHIIDFDKNSLTILDAIPNSFEFDGVDIDSAFSTNVLEQLDITSPFFKRKEVIATFDDIPTLMRYIKEHDYDRDSEGLVLTDQNGFMFKVKYAYYREVKRLRGLHENAIKSLRTSTAIKLNKAFTDVQVRFLNWLRDKDNAYIFETHIIDIFRDFEKDCGKQL
;
A
#
# COMPACT_ATOMS: atom_id res chain seq x y z
N MET A 1 -11.27 20.62 -2.38
CA MET A 1 -11.59 21.40 -3.58
C MET A 1 -10.49 22.45 -3.85
N ARG A 2 -10.05 22.57 -5.06
CA ARG A 2 -8.90 23.39 -5.48
C ARG A 2 -9.30 24.86 -5.56
N THR A 3 -9.36 25.53 -4.41
CA THR A 3 -9.75 26.94 -4.30
C THR A 3 -8.73 27.71 -3.44
N LEU A 4 -8.28 28.84 -3.95
CA LEU A 4 -7.43 29.81 -3.27
C LEU A 4 -8.22 31.10 -3.06
N LEU A 5 -8.35 31.54 -1.81
CA LEU A 5 -8.94 32.81 -1.45
C LEU A 5 -7.84 33.79 -1.03
N LEU A 6 -7.75 34.91 -1.72
CA LEU A 6 -6.82 36.01 -1.39
C LEU A 6 -7.56 37.11 -0.65
N LEU A 7 -7.17 37.37 0.60
CA LEU A 7 -7.70 38.55 1.30
C LEU A 7 -6.95 39.78 0.85
N ARG A 8 -7.67 40.82 0.56
CA ARG A 8 -7.17 42.14 0.09
C ARG A 8 -7.59 43.23 1.06
N GLY A 9 -6.63 44.02 1.55
CA GLY A 9 -6.96 45.10 2.48
C GLY A 9 -5.72 45.63 3.22
N ALA A 10 -5.74 46.89 3.62
CA ALA A 10 -4.66 47.52 4.33
C ALA A 10 -4.38 46.87 5.70
N PRO A 11 -3.18 47.05 6.27
CA PRO A 11 -2.93 46.69 7.66
C PRO A 11 -3.95 47.35 8.59
N GLY A 12 -4.63 46.59 9.44
CA GLY A 12 -5.68 47.13 10.33
C GLY A 12 -7.11 47.13 9.75
N SER A 13 -7.31 46.72 8.48
CA SER A 13 -8.64 46.73 7.85
C SER A 13 -9.63 45.72 8.44
N GLY A 14 -9.16 44.70 9.17
CA GLY A 14 -10.03 43.70 9.80
C GLY A 14 -9.98 42.34 9.15
N LYS A 15 -9.02 42.05 8.26
CA LYS A 15 -8.87 40.75 7.59
C LYS A 15 -8.86 39.57 8.56
N SER A 16 -8.00 39.57 9.56
CA SER A 16 -7.91 38.52 10.56
C SER A 16 -9.15 38.43 11.47
N THR A 17 -9.91 39.50 11.62
CA THR A 17 -11.21 39.51 12.30
C THR A 17 -12.26 38.77 11.44
N TRP A 18 -12.33 39.09 10.15
CA TRP A 18 -13.20 38.41 9.21
C TRP A 18 -12.92 36.89 9.13
N ILE A 19 -11.64 36.47 9.16
CA ILE A 19 -11.24 35.07 9.20
C ILE A 19 -11.83 34.37 10.43
N ARG A 20 -11.70 34.98 11.62
CA ARG A 20 -12.21 34.43 12.89
C ARG A 20 -13.72 34.37 12.93
N GLU A 21 -14.40 35.42 12.48
CA GLU A 21 -15.86 35.50 12.45
C GLU A 21 -16.49 34.44 11.53
N ASN A 22 -15.72 33.97 10.53
CA ASN A 22 -16.14 32.92 9.62
C ASN A 22 -15.55 31.54 9.97
N ASN A 23 -14.82 31.39 11.09
CA ASN A 23 -14.17 30.14 11.52
C ASN A 23 -13.22 29.55 10.46
N LEU A 24 -12.36 30.36 9.87
CA LEU A 24 -11.51 30.02 8.73
C LEU A 24 -10.01 29.97 9.07
N GLU A 25 -9.62 30.09 10.34
CA GLU A 25 -8.23 30.13 10.78
C GLU A 25 -7.42 28.91 10.30
N GLN A 26 -8.02 27.72 10.39
CA GLN A 26 -7.39 26.46 9.99
C GLN A 26 -7.04 26.37 8.51
N TYR A 27 -7.69 27.18 7.67
CA TYR A 27 -7.43 27.24 6.22
C TYR A 27 -6.46 28.37 5.84
N THR A 28 -6.06 29.21 6.79
CA THR A 28 -5.33 30.45 6.52
C THR A 28 -3.81 30.26 6.61
N LEU A 29 -3.09 30.85 5.67
CA LEU A 29 -1.67 31.12 5.73
C LEU A 29 -1.48 32.63 5.84
N GLU A 30 -0.87 33.10 6.93
CA GLU A 30 -0.62 34.50 7.23
C GLU A 30 0.88 34.80 7.16
N ALA A 31 1.29 35.79 6.37
CA ALA A 31 2.70 36.14 6.20
C ALA A 31 3.37 36.59 7.51
N ASP A 32 2.64 37.31 8.38
CA ASP A 32 3.17 37.75 9.68
C ASP A 32 3.43 36.54 10.61
N SER A 33 2.63 35.51 10.57
CA SER A 33 2.85 34.27 11.33
C SER A 33 4.16 33.58 10.91
N PHE A 34 4.48 33.57 9.61
CA PHE A 34 5.76 33.03 9.14
C PHE A 34 6.93 33.89 9.56
N ARG A 35 6.80 35.24 9.56
CA ARG A 35 7.85 36.13 10.07
C ARG A 35 8.14 35.87 11.55
N GLN A 36 7.10 35.72 12.37
CA GLN A 36 7.22 35.40 13.80
C GLN A 36 7.78 33.99 14.07
N LEU A 37 7.54 33.07 13.20
CA LEU A 37 8.11 31.72 13.28
C LEU A 37 9.64 31.73 13.03
N ILE A 38 10.11 32.64 12.18
CA ILE A 38 11.52 32.72 11.76
C ILE A 38 12.33 33.60 12.71
N SER A 39 11.76 34.71 13.19
CA SER A 39 12.46 35.73 13.95
C SER A 39 11.60 36.30 15.07
N ASN A 40 12.21 36.56 16.23
CA ASN A 40 11.55 37.31 17.30
C ASN A 40 11.33 38.77 16.88
N PRO A 41 10.35 39.48 17.45
CA PRO A 41 10.24 40.91 17.30
C PRO A 41 11.54 41.62 17.73
N ILE A 42 11.95 42.63 16.98
CA ILE A 42 13.17 43.42 17.22
C ILE A 42 12.81 44.80 17.80
N MET A 43 13.69 45.34 18.63
CA MET A 43 13.57 46.71 19.13
C MET A 43 13.94 47.71 18.04
N THR A 44 13.07 48.66 17.79
CA THR A 44 13.29 49.75 16.84
C THR A 44 13.84 51.03 17.54
N THR A 45 14.28 52.01 16.76
CA THR A 45 14.90 53.21 17.27
C THR A 45 14.00 54.07 18.15
N ASP A 46 12.69 53.91 18.07
CA ASP A 46 11.69 54.54 18.94
C ASP A 46 11.45 53.74 20.25
N GLY A 47 12.18 52.63 20.46
CA GLY A 47 12.09 51.80 21.66
C GLY A 47 10.94 50.77 21.65
N GLU A 48 10.15 50.68 20.58
CA GLU A 48 9.08 49.73 20.43
C GLU A 48 9.60 48.41 19.84
N TYR A 49 8.89 47.26 20.14
CA TYR A 49 9.16 45.97 19.55
C TYR A 49 8.26 45.77 18.33
N ARG A 50 8.87 45.45 17.17
CA ARG A 50 8.12 45.24 15.92
C ARG A 50 8.55 43.94 15.23
N ILE A 51 7.63 43.33 14.45
CA ILE A 51 7.94 42.21 13.57
C ILE A 51 8.94 42.68 12.53
N THR A 52 10.12 42.04 12.48
CA THR A 52 11.16 42.44 11.53
C THR A 52 10.79 42.08 10.09
N GLN A 53 11.24 42.93 9.15
CA GLN A 53 11.15 42.67 7.71
C GLN A 53 12.47 42.09 7.16
N ASP A 54 13.51 41.94 7.97
CA ASP A 54 14.83 41.46 7.54
C ASP A 54 14.78 40.04 6.95
N SER A 55 13.87 39.22 7.45
CA SER A 55 13.65 37.83 6.99
C SER A 55 12.46 37.70 6.02
N ASP A 56 11.98 38.82 5.44
CA ASP A 56 10.76 38.83 4.62
C ASP A 56 10.82 37.81 3.46
N ARG A 57 11.95 37.76 2.76
CA ARG A 57 12.15 36.82 1.68
C ARG A 57 11.99 35.37 2.14
N LEU A 58 12.61 34.98 3.26
CA LEU A 58 12.53 33.65 3.81
C LEU A 58 11.11 33.32 4.27
N ALA A 59 10.39 34.26 4.90
CA ALA A 59 9.01 34.10 5.32
C ALA A 59 8.08 33.80 4.12
N TRP A 60 8.26 34.56 3.04
CA TRP A 60 7.50 34.30 1.80
C TRP A 60 7.90 33.00 1.12
N ASP A 61 9.16 32.61 1.08
CA ASP A 61 9.62 31.34 0.53
C ASP A 61 8.98 30.16 1.29
N MET A 62 8.91 30.25 2.63
CA MET A 62 8.25 29.24 3.46
C MET A 62 6.73 29.22 3.24
N LEU A 63 6.09 30.39 3.15
CA LEU A 63 4.65 30.48 2.85
C LEU A 63 4.35 29.87 1.48
N TYR A 64 5.17 30.14 0.46
CA TYR A 64 5.01 29.57 -0.86
C TYR A 64 5.17 28.04 -0.86
N LYS A 65 6.14 27.50 -0.12
CA LYS A 65 6.29 26.05 0.05
C LYS A 65 5.10 25.42 0.75
N ALA A 66 4.59 26.05 1.81
CA ALA A 66 3.39 25.60 2.50
C ALA A 66 2.15 25.65 1.58
N LEU A 67 2.00 26.73 0.81
CA LEU A 67 0.94 26.88 -0.19
C LEU A 67 1.06 25.79 -1.26
N GLU A 68 2.24 25.58 -1.81
CA GLU A 68 2.46 24.54 -2.80
C GLU A 68 2.10 23.15 -2.28
N HIS A 69 2.53 22.82 -1.05
CA HIS A 69 2.15 21.55 -0.42
C HIS A 69 0.63 21.39 -0.29
N ARG A 70 -0.08 22.44 0.17
CA ARG A 70 -1.54 22.44 0.24
C ARG A 70 -2.17 22.31 -1.16
N MET A 71 -1.63 22.97 -2.17
CA MET A 71 -2.12 22.90 -3.53
C MET A 71 -1.95 21.52 -4.17
N ARG A 72 -0.85 20.82 -3.88
CA ARG A 72 -0.66 19.42 -4.32
C ARG A 72 -1.76 18.50 -3.78
N ARG A 73 -2.19 18.72 -2.56
CA ARG A 73 -3.28 17.97 -1.91
C ARG A 73 -4.67 18.39 -2.36
N GLY A 74 -4.78 19.56 -3.01
CA GLY A 74 -6.05 20.17 -3.38
C GLY A 74 -6.79 20.77 -2.18
N ASP A 75 -6.07 21.29 -1.18
CA ASP A 75 -6.62 21.90 0.01
C ASP A 75 -7.16 23.29 -0.31
N PHE A 76 -8.34 23.64 0.23
CA PHE A 76 -8.77 25.04 0.28
C PHE A 76 -7.77 25.84 1.11
N THR A 77 -7.36 27.00 0.58
CA THR A 77 -6.37 27.81 1.27
C THR A 77 -6.73 29.30 1.16
N ILE A 78 -6.58 30.00 2.26
CA ILE A 78 -6.70 31.46 2.36
C ILE A 78 -5.30 32.04 2.55
N ILE A 79 -4.96 33.09 1.82
CA ILE A 79 -3.74 33.88 2.09
C ILE A 79 -4.15 35.21 2.71
N ASP A 80 -3.78 35.41 3.99
CA ASP A 80 -3.93 36.69 4.66
C ASP A 80 -2.70 37.58 4.42
N ALA A 81 -2.81 38.46 3.44
CA ALA A 81 -1.82 39.46 3.11
C ALA A 81 -2.53 40.73 2.56
N THR A 82 -1.79 41.78 2.35
CA THR A 82 -2.35 43.05 1.86
C THR A 82 -2.89 42.98 0.44
N HIS A 83 -2.25 42.22 -0.47
CA HIS A 83 -2.58 42.05 -1.89
C HIS A 83 -2.96 43.41 -2.56
N ALA A 84 -2.22 44.46 -2.28
CA ALA A 84 -2.55 45.83 -2.73
C ALA A 84 -2.39 46.05 -4.23
N THR A 85 -1.61 45.20 -4.92
CA THR A 85 -1.29 45.34 -6.34
C THR A 85 -1.55 44.06 -7.10
N LYS A 86 -1.79 44.18 -8.41
CA LYS A 86 -1.90 43.04 -9.33
C LYS A 86 -0.69 42.10 -9.28
N THR A 87 0.51 42.68 -9.22
CA THR A 87 1.76 41.93 -9.14
C THR A 87 1.80 41.03 -7.91
N SER A 88 1.35 41.50 -6.74
CA SER A 88 1.31 40.70 -5.51
C SER A 88 0.40 39.46 -5.62
N MET A 89 -0.66 39.57 -6.40
CA MET A 89 -1.56 38.43 -6.68
C MET A 89 -1.02 37.54 -7.82
N GLN A 90 -0.34 38.12 -8.81
CA GLN A 90 0.24 37.37 -9.94
C GLN A 90 1.37 36.42 -9.52
N ASN A 91 2.01 36.65 -8.40
CA ASN A 91 3.05 35.78 -7.86
C ASN A 91 2.56 34.32 -7.67
N TYR A 92 1.28 34.11 -7.45
CA TYR A 92 0.69 32.76 -7.31
C TYR A 92 0.37 32.09 -8.64
N LYS A 93 0.43 32.82 -9.78
CA LYS A 93 -0.07 32.33 -11.07
C LYS A 93 0.52 31.00 -11.48
N LYS A 94 1.84 30.81 -11.29
CA LYS A 94 2.51 29.52 -11.63
C LYS A 94 1.91 28.33 -10.88
N LEU A 95 1.68 28.47 -9.56
CA LEU A 95 1.09 27.40 -8.75
C LEU A 95 -0.39 27.19 -9.09
N ILE A 96 -1.12 28.30 -9.32
CA ILE A 96 -2.54 28.25 -9.73
C ILE A 96 -2.70 27.46 -11.02
N GLU A 97 -1.89 27.70 -12.03
CA GLU A 97 -1.94 27.02 -13.34
C GLU A 97 -1.49 25.55 -13.21
N LEU A 98 -0.42 25.31 -12.44
CA LEU A 98 0.11 23.94 -12.23
C LEU A 98 -0.88 23.05 -11.51
N TYR A 99 -1.50 23.54 -10.43
CA TYR A 99 -2.42 22.76 -9.59
C TYR A 99 -3.90 23.03 -9.91
N ARG A 100 -4.20 23.86 -10.94
CA ARG A 100 -5.55 24.14 -11.46
C ARG A 100 -6.49 24.67 -10.39
N TYR A 101 -6.04 25.69 -9.65
CA TYR A 101 -6.83 26.33 -8.62
C TYR A 101 -7.74 27.40 -9.19
N ARG A 102 -8.98 27.46 -8.70
CA ARG A 102 -9.85 28.64 -8.83
C ARG A 102 -9.40 29.67 -7.80
N VAL A 103 -9.40 30.94 -8.21
CA VAL A 103 -8.96 32.03 -7.34
C VAL A 103 -10.09 32.98 -7.10
N TYR A 104 -10.33 33.20 -5.83
CA TYR A 104 -11.25 34.23 -5.37
C TYR A 104 -10.45 35.26 -4.56
N TYR A 105 -10.98 36.49 -4.48
CA TYR A 105 -10.47 37.49 -3.55
C TYR A 105 -11.63 38.15 -2.81
N LYS A 106 -11.34 38.56 -1.57
CA LYS A 106 -12.23 39.32 -0.73
C LYS A 106 -11.54 40.64 -0.35
N THR A 107 -12.11 41.77 -0.75
CA THR A 107 -11.67 43.08 -0.31
C THR A 107 -12.29 43.38 1.06
N ILE A 108 -11.43 43.70 2.04
CA ILE A 108 -11.83 44.20 3.35
C ILE A 108 -11.47 45.67 3.35
N ASP A 109 -12.46 46.50 3.00
CA ASP A 109 -12.30 47.93 2.92
C ASP A 109 -12.47 48.60 4.30
N CYS A 110 -11.75 49.67 4.52
CA CYS A 110 -11.78 50.43 5.74
C CYS A 110 -11.28 51.86 5.47
N SER A 111 -11.96 52.88 6.03
CA SER A 111 -11.54 54.27 5.86
C SER A 111 -10.15 54.50 6.47
N LEU A 112 -9.42 55.47 5.89
CA LEU A 112 -8.06 55.78 6.35
C LEU A 112 -8.03 56.18 7.83
N ASP A 113 -8.98 57.00 8.27
CA ASP A 113 -9.06 57.45 9.66
C ASP A 113 -9.26 56.28 10.63
N GLU A 114 -10.10 55.33 10.26
CA GLU A 114 -10.34 54.13 11.06
C GLU A 114 -9.12 53.21 11.06
N LEU A 115 -8.40 53.08 9.95
CA LEU A 115 -7.14 52.34 9.87
C LEU A 115 -6.10 52.91 10.84
N LEU A 116 -5.87 54.19 10.84
CA LEU A 116 -4.93 54.86 11.72
C LEU A 116 -5.32 54.70 13.20
N LYS A 117 -6.60 54.88 13.52
CA LYS A 117 -7.15 54.66 14.87
C LYS A 117 -6.95 53.21 15.33
N ARG A 118 -7.29 52.23 14.51
CA ARG A 118 -7.09 50.80 14.85
C ARG A 118 -5.64 50.44 14.99
N ASN A 119 -4.73 51.03 14.19
CA ASN A 119 -3.31 50.76 14.29
C ASN A 119 -2.74 51.23 15.65
N GLN A 120 -3.22 52.30 16.23
CA GLN A 120 -2.81 52.77 17.55
C GLN A 120 -3.21 51.82 18.68
N THR A 121 -4.33 51.09 18.53
CA THR A 121 -4.84 50.12 19.52
C THR A 121 -4.27 48.71 19.32
N ARG A 122 -3.50 48.48 18.25
CA ARG A 122 -2.88 47.15 18.00
C ARG A 122 -1.80 46.83 19.02
N PRO A 123 -1.56 45.52 19.31
CA PRO A 123 -0.37 45.13 20.04
C PRO A 123 0.89 45.75 19.43
N GLU A 124 1.82 46.23 20.27
CA GLU A 124 3.00 46.96 19.87
C GLU A 124 3.74 46.32 18.68
N HIS A 125 4.05 45.03 18.79
CA HIS A 125 4.77 44.25 17.77
C HIS A 125 4.01 44.13 16.42
N LYS A 126 2.70 44.41 16.38
CA LYS A 126 1.85 44.40 15.16
C LYS A 126 1.55 45.81 14.64
N ARG A 127 2.02 46.86 15.28
CA ARG A 127 1.85 48.21 14.75
C ARG A 127 2.68 48.40 13.49
N VAL A 128 2.10 49.08 12.53
CA VAL A 128 2.73 49.41 11.23
C VAL A 128 2.94 50.89 11.14
N PRO A 129 4.08 51.37 10.59
CA PRO A 129 4.30 52.80 10.34
C PRO A 129 3.17 53.44 9.55
N GLU A 130 2.76 54.65 9.91
CA GLU A 130 1.60 55.32 9.31
C GLU A 130 1.79 55.60 7.81
N ASP A 131 2.99 55.95 7.37
CA ASP A 131 3.32 56.10 5.95
C ASP A 131 3.12 54.83 5.14
N VAL A 132 3.39 53.66 5.72
CA VAL A 132 3.12 52.35 5.09
C VAL A 132 1.62 52.13 4.95
N ILE A 133 0.82 52.50 5.96
CA ILE A 133 -0.65 52.37 5.91
C ILE A 133 -1.19 53.30 4.80
N LEU A 134 -0.74 54.57 4.76
CA LEU A 134 -1.10 55.53 3.73
C LEU A 134 -0.80 54.99 2.32
N GLN A 135 0.43 54.51 2.11
CA GLN A 135 0.84 53.94 0.83
C GLN A 135 0.00 52.73 0.42
N LYS A 136 -0.23 51.80 1.34
CA LYS A 136 -1.02 50.57 1.02
C LYS A 136 -2.48 50.93 0.79
N HIS A 137 -3.06 51.84 1.56
CA HIS A 137 -4.42 52.29 1.32
C HIS A 137 -4.57 52.95 -0.05
N ALA A 138 -3.65 53.83 -0.45
CA ALA A 138 -3.67 54.46 -1.78
C ALA A 138 -3.55 53.43 -2.94
N LEU A 139 -2.67 52.43 -2.79
CA LEU A 139 -2.52 51.34 -3.79
C LEU A 139 -3.80 50.50 -3.93
N LEU A 140 -4.51 50.32 -2.84
CA LEU A 140 -5.77 49.54 -2.86
C LEU A 140 -6.89 50.24 -3.63
N GLN A 141 -6.86 51.59 -3.69
CA GLN A 141 -7.82 52.39 -4.45
C GLN A 141 -7.63 52.26 -5.97
N THR A 142 -6.48 51.83 -6.46
CA THR A 142 -6.23 51.65 -7.91
C THR A 142 -7.04 50.49 -8.55
N ASN A 143 -7.57 49.61 -7.74
CA ASN A 143 -8.39 48.46 -8.11
C ASN A 143 -7.81 47.59 -9.26
N ASP A 144 -6.49 47.49 -9.31
CA ASP A 144 -5.79 46.71 -10.35
C ASP A 144 -5.75 45.20 -9.95
N ILE A 145 -6.70 44.40 -10.45
CA ILE A 145 -6.90 43.00 -10.12
C ILE A 145 -6.57 42.11 -11.32
N PRO A 146 -5.90 40.97 -11.14
CA PRO A 146 -5.69 40.00 -12.20
C PRO A 146 -7.02 39.38 -12.69
N SER A 147 -7.15 39.17 -13.99
CA SER A 147 -8.36 38.60 -14.61
C SER A 147 -8.66 37.14 -14.22
N PHE A 148 -7.72 36.45 -13.58
CA PHE A 148 -7.92 35.08 -13.11
C PHE A 148 -8.60 35.02 -11.72
N ALA A 149 -8.77 36.15 -11.03
CA ALA A 149 -9.34 36.22 -9.67
C ALA A 149 -10.74 36.84 -9.71
N THR A 150 -11.69 36.20 -9.02
CA THR A 150 -13.09 36.63 -8.93
C THR A 150 -13.37 37.19 -7.55
N GLU A 151 -14.01 38.35 -7.47
CA GLU A 151 -14.42 38.95 -6.19
C GLU A 151 -15.60 38.20 -5.56
N ILE A 152 -15.54 38.08 -4.22
CA ILE A 152 -16.63 37.56 -3.43
C ILE A 152 -17.00 38.54 -2.32
N ASN A 153 -18.28 38.60 -1.97
CA ASN A 153 -18.75 39.38 -0.83
C ASN A 153 -18.80 38.53 0.44
N ASP A 154 -19.15 37.28 0.31
CA ASP A 154 -19.28 36.33 1.41
C ASP A 154 -18.65 34.99 1.07
N VAL A 155 -18.18 34.28 2.11
CA VAL A 155 -17.57 32.96 1.93
C VAL A 155 -18.54 31.91 1.37
N SER A 156 -19.84 32.10 1.58
CA SER A 156 -20.87 31.23 1.00
C SER A 156 -20.92 31.27 -0.53
N GLU A 157 -20.39 32.31 -1.15
CA GLU A 157 -20.25 32.41 -2.62
C GLU A 157 -19.15 31.50 -3.15
N ILE A 158 -18.27 31.00 -2.29
CA ILE A 158 -17.32 29.94 -2.64
C ILE A 158 -18.07 28.63 -2.60
N ASP A 159 -18.77 28.32 -3.67
CA ASP A 159 -19.47 27.07 -3.79
C ASP A 159 -18.49 25.92 -3.96
N ASN A 160 -18.41 25.06 -2.96
CA ASN A 160 -17.54 23.89 -2.97
C ASN A 160 -17.97 22.87 -4.01
N PHE A 161 -19.28 22.66 -4.12
CA PHE A 161 -19.87 21.70 -5.05
C PHE A 161 -21.12 22.34 -5.65
N TYR A 162 -20.91 23.12 -6.71
CA TYR A 162 -22.04 23.65 -7.48
C TYR A 162 -22.94 22.48 -7.89
N THR A 163 -24.15 22.49 -7.36
CA THR A 163 -25.15 21.46 -7.71
C THR A 163 -25.68 21.77 -9.10
N MET A 164 -25.30 20.93 -10.05
CA MET A 164 -25.74 21.06 -11.43
C MET A 164 -27.21 20.62 -11.57
N ASP A 165 -28.04 21.44 -12.18
CA ASP A 165 -29.35 20.99 -12.65
C ASP A 165 -29.16 20.08 -13.88
N ALA A 166 -29.48 18.80 -13.72
CA ALA A 166 -29.33 17.78 -14.76
C ALA A 166 -30.65 17.47 -15.49
N ASN A 167 -31.76 18.15 -15.16
CA ASN A 167 -33.09 17.90 -15.73
C ASN A 167 -33.20 18.14 -17.25
N LYS A 168 -32.19 18.78 -17.84
CA LYS A 168 -32.11 18.93 -19.31
C LYS A 168 -31.74 17.63 -20.03
N TYR A 169 -31.25 16.63 -19.33
CA TYR A 169 -30.92 15.30 -19.87
C TYR A 169 -32.09 14.35 -19.64
N LYS A 170 -32.23 13.35 -20.49
CA LYS A 170 -33.26 12.32 -20.39
C LYS A 170 -32.94 11.34 -19.26
N ASP A 171 -31.70 11.00 -19.11
CA ASP A 171 -31.17 10.10 -18.09
C ASP A 171 -29.69 10.37 -17.84
N ILE A 172 -29.12 9.70 -16.81
CA ILE A 172 -27.73 9.84 -16.44
C ILE A 172 -27.13 8.44 -16.29
N LYS A 173 -25.92 8.25 -16.84
CA LYS A 173 -25.10 7.07 -16.63
C LYS A 173 -23.83 7.45 -15.90
N VAL A 174 -23.62 6.86 -14.70
CA VAL A 174 -22.37 7.00 -13.96
C VAL A 174 -21.57 5.72 -14.15
N ILE A 175 -20.41 5.81 -14.77
CA ILE A 175 -19.52 4.71 -15.13
C ILE A 175 -18.49 4.56 -14.01
N GLY A 176 -18.37 3.38 -13.44
CA GLY A 176 -17.33 3.04 -12.44
C GLY A 176 -15.92 3.03 -13.02
N ASP A 177 -14.98 2.48 -12.27
CA ASP A 177 -13.57 2.41 -12.64
C ASP A 177 -13.40 1.64 -13.97
N VAL A 178 -12.82 2.30 -14.98
CA VAL A 178 -12.64 1.71 -16.33
C VAL A 178 -11.32 0.97 -16.44
N GLN A 179 -10.28 1.48 -15.78
CA GLN A 179 -8.94 0.87 -15.67
C GLN A 179 -8.36 0.38 -17.02
N GLY A 180 -8.60 1.12 -18.13
CA GLY A 180 -8.07 0.75 -19.45
C GLY A 180 -8.76 -0.45 -20.10
N CYS A 181 -10.01 -0.74 -19.76
CA CYS A 181 -10.81 -1.83 -20.33
C CYS A 181 -11.78 -1.30 -21.41
N TYR A 182 -11.28 -1.05 -22.62
CA TYR A 182 -12.03 -0.41 -23.69
C TYR A 182 -13.19 -1.24 -24.22
N THR A 183 -13.00 -2.54 -24.43
CA THR A 183 -14.02 -3.39 -25.06
C THR A 183 -15.30 -3.43 -24.24
N VAL A 184 -15.20 -3.64 -22.92
CA VAL A 184 -16.35 -3.63 -22.02
C VAL A 184 -16.95 -2.22 -21.87
N LEU A 185 -16.11 -1.19 -21.94
CA LEU A 185 -16.60 0.20 -21.96
C LEU A 185 -17.48 0.45 -23.18
N MET A 186 -17.07 -0.02 -24.38
CA MET A 186 -17.88 0.14 -25.60
C MET A 186 -19.17 -0.67 -25.56
N GLU A 187 -19.19 -1.79 -24.89
CA GLU A 187 -20.44 -2.54 -24.63
C GLU A 187 -21.38 -1.71 -23.74
N ALA A 188 -20.88 -1.16 -22.65
CA ALA A 188 -21.63 -0.33 -21.71
C ALA A 188 -22.13 1.00 -22.35
N LEU A 189 -21.42 1.49 -23.36
CA LEU A 189 -21.74 2.72 -24.12
C LEU A 189 -22.33 2.42 -25.50
N SER A 190 -22.86 1.22 -25.75
CA SER A 190 -23.41 0.84 -27.06
C SER A 190 -24.57 1.72 -27.53
N ASP A 191 -25.25 2.39 -26.58
CA ASP A 191 -26.32 3.35 -26.83
C ASP A 191 -25.90 4.81 -26.59
N PHE A 192 -24.60 5.12 -26.70
CA PHE A 192 -24.07 6.47 -26.49
C PHE A 192 -24.78 7.51 -27.36
N ASN A 193 -25.30 8.57 -26.73
CA ASN A 193 -26.09 9.62 -27.38
C ASN A 193 -25.94 10.97 -26.65
N GLN A 194 -26.52 12.04 -27.22
CA GLN A 194 -26.43 13.40 -26.69
C GLN A 194 -27.49 13.74 -25.64
N GLU A 195 -28.50 12.91 -25.45
CA GLU A 195 -29.61 13.15 -24.51
C GLU A 195 -29.29 12.60 -23.10
N THR A 196 -28.36 11.70 -23.01
CA THR A 196 -27.87 11.09 -21.77
C THR A 196 -26.62 11.81 -21.26
N LEU A 197 -26.57 12.10 -19.96
CA LEU A 197 -25.36 12.58 -19.29
C LEU A 197 -24.50 11.42 -18.83
N TYR A 198 -23.25 11.40 -19.27
CA TYR A 198 -22.25 10.38 -18.89
C TYR A 198 -21.23 10.95 -17.91
N ILE A 199 -21.06 10.31 -16.77
CA ILE A 199 -20.09 10.70 -15.72
C ILE A 199 -19.18 9.52 -15.41
N PHE A 200 -17.90 9.67 -15.66
CA PHE A 200 -16.89 8.68 -15.31
C PHE A 200 -16.42 8.93 -13.88
N ALA A 201 -16.57 7.96 -13.00
CA ALA A 201 -16.31 8.12 -11.55
C ALA A 201 -14.83 8.09 -11.17
N GLY A 202 -13.92 8.07 -12.14
CA GLY A 202 -12.46 8.06 -11.97
C GLY A 202 -11.79 6.79 -12.48
N ASP A 203 -10.49 6.72 -12.32
CA ASP A 203 -9.64 5.60 -12.71
C ASP A 203 -9.88 5.13 -14.16
N LEU A 204 -9.76 6.10 -15.06
CA LEU A 204 -10.00 5.88 -16.48
C LEU A 204 -9.00 4.89 -17.10
N LEU A 205 -7.73 4.98 -16.66
CA LEU A 205 -6.60 4.21 -17.17
C LEU A 205 -5.87 3.47 -16.06
N ASP A 206 -4.92 2.72 -16.48
CA ASP A 206 -3.95 1.91 -15.78
C ASP A 206 -4.27 0.40 -15.91
N ARG A 207 -3.83 -0.45 -15.14
CA ARG A 207 -4.00 -1.92 -14.99
C ARG A 207 -4.54 -2.74 -16.18
N GLY A 208 -5.48 -2.23 -16.97
CA GLY A 208 -6.05 -2.90 -18.16
C GLY A 208 -5.09 -3.00 -19.35
N ILE A 209 -5.55 -3.61 -20.45
CA ILE A 209 -4.71 -3.89 -21.63
C ILE A 209 -5.05 -3.02 -22.86
N GLU A 210 -6.03 -2.13 -22.73
CA GLU A 210 -6.54 -1.30 -23.84
C GLU A 210 -6.48 0.22 -23.48
N ASN A 211 -5.44 0.62 -22.73
CA ASN A 211 -5.30 1.99 -22.23
C ASN A 211 -5.25 3.06 -23.34
N ASP A 212 -4.60 2.76 -24.45
CA ASP A 212 -4.51 3.63 -25.61
C ASP A 212 -5.88 3.92 -26.23
N LYS A 213 -6.72 2.89 -26.33
CA LYS A 213 -8.07 3.00 -26.90
C LYS A 213 -8.99 3.80 -25.97
N VAL A 214 -8.92 3.55 -24.64
CA VAL A 214 -9.70 4.30 -23.66
C VAL A 214 -9.26 5.77 -23.65
N LEU A 215 -7.96 6.05 -23.69
CA LEU A 215 -7.46 7.43 -23.75
C LEU A 215 -7.86 8.12 -25.05
N GLN A 216 -7.85 7.42 -26.18
CA GLN A 216 -8.30 7.99 -27.45
C GLN A 216 -9.80 8.33 -27.42
N TRP A 217 -10.64 7.43 -26.88
CA TRP A 217 -12.06 7.70 -26.67
C TRP A 217 -12.28 8.95 -25.81
N ALA A 218 -11.54 9.05 -24.71
CA ALA A 218 -11.63 10.23 -23.83
C ALA A 218 -11.19 11.51 -24.53
N PHE A 219 -10.20 11.49 -25.42
CA PHE A 219 -9.82 12.65 -26.22
C PHE A 219 -10.94 13.09 -27.18
N ASP A 220 -11.61 12.14 -27.80
CA ASP A 220 -12.63 12.39 -28.80
C ASP A 220 -13.89 13.00 -28.15
N HIS A 221 -14.20 12.59 -26.91
CA HIS A 221 -15.39 13.02 -26.17
C HIS A 221 -15.13 14.05 -25.05
N ALA A 222 -13.89 14.49 -24.85
CA ALA A 222 -13.54 15.43 -23.78
C ALA A 222 -14.25 16.79 -23.86
N LYS A 223 -14.78 17.16 -25.03
CA LYS A 223 -15.46 18.43 -25.26
C LYS A 223 -16.99 18.28 -25.33
N ASP A 224 -17.48 17.07 -25.30
CA ASP A 224 -18.90 16.83 -25.36
C ASP A 224 -19.58 17.37 -24.09
N PRO A 225 -20.65 18.16 -24.21
CA PRO A 225 -21.28 18.84 -23.07
C PRO A 225 -21.95 17.87 -22.12
N ASN A 226 -22.21 16.64 -22.57
CA ASN A 226 -22.84 15.57 -21.81
C ASN A 226 -21.83 14.50 -21.30
N VAL A 227 -20.52 14.79 -21.34
CA VAL A 227 -19.49 13.89 -20.82
C VAL A 227 -18.67 14.61 -19.75
N ILE A 228 -18.58 14.00 -18.57
CA ILE A 228 -17.82 14.50 -17.42
C ILE A 228 -16.87 13.42 -16.91
N PHE A 229 -15.61 13.77 -16.73
CA PHE A 229 -14.61 12.92 -16.10
C PHE A 229 -14.33 13.39 -14.67
N ILE A 230 -14.45 12.48 -13.71
CA ILE A 230 -13.96 12.67 -12.33
C ILE A 230 -12.56 12.05 -12.26
N ARG A 231 -11.71 12.64 -11.45
CA ARG A 231 -10.33 12.18 -11.28
C ARG A 231 -10.27 11.07 -10.23
N GLY A 232 -9.70 9.92 -10.63
CA GLY A 232 -9.34 8.84 -9.73
C GLY A 232 -7.87 8.88 -9.31
N ASN A 233 -7.47 7.97 -8.44
CA ASN A 233 -6.08 7.92 -7.96
C ASN A 233 -5.11 7.39 -9.02
N HIS A 234 -5.54 6.56 -9.96
CA HIS A 234 -4.73 6.14 -11.11
C HIS A 234 -4.61 7.25 -12.16
N ASP A 235 -5.61 8.10 -12.32
CA ASP A 235 -5.52 9.28 -13.19
C ASP A 235 -4.48 10.30 -12.71
N VAL A 236 -4.14 10.31 -11.41
CA VAL A 236 -3.02 11.11 -10.87
C VAL A 236 -1.68 10.66 -11.45
N HIS A 237 -1.52 9.37 -11.78
CA HIS A 237 -0.29 8.88 -12.42
C HIS A 237 -0.17 9.39 -13.86
N LEU A 238 -1.28 9.35 -14.60
CA LEU A 238 -1.36 9.95 -15.93
C LEU A 238 -1.08 11.46 -15.89
N GLU A 239 -1.62 12.16 -14.88
CA GLU A 239 -1.35 13.59 -14.65
C GLU A 239 0.13 13.85 -14.39
N ASN A 240 0.75 13.12 -13.45
CA ASN A 240 2.16 13.31 -13.12
C ASN A 240 3.07 13.06 -14.32
N TRP A 241 2.78 12.04 -15.13
CA TRP A 241 3.49 11.78 -16.37
C TRP A 241 3.29 12.88 -17.41
N ALA A 242 2.07 13.31 -17.63
CA ALA A 242 1.76 14.30 -18.66
C ALA A 242 2.34 15.68 -18.36
N PHE A 243 2.42 16.06 -17.07
CA PHE A 243 2.93 17.35 -16.62
C PHE A 243 4.42 17.32 -16.26
N ASP A 244 5.11 16.19 -16.40
CA ASP A 244 6.49 16.03 -15.94
C ASP A 244 6.65 16.49 -14.49
N ALA A 245 5.74 16.03 -13.61
CA ALA A 245 5.59 16.52 -12.26
C ALA A 245 6.82 16.25 -11.40
N LEU A 246 7.20 17.22 -10.58
CA LEU A 246 8.33 17.14 -9.66
C LEU A 246 7.83 16.99 -8.21
N ASP A 247 8.62 16.30 -7.40
CA ASP A 247 8.39 16.19 -5.96
C ASP A 247 8.81 17.48 -5.20
N GLU A 248 8.77 17.44 -3.88
CA GLU A 248 9.14 18.57 -3.02
C GLU A 248 10.64 18.94 -3.07
N ASN A 249 11.48 18.01 -3.54
CA ASN A 249 12.92 18.20 -3.70
C ASN A 249 13.27 18.72 -5.11
N GLY A 250 12.28 18.78 -6.02
CA GLY A 250 12.48 19.13 -7.42
C GLY A 250 12.87 17.94 -8.31
N ASP A 251 12.81 16.71 -7.78
CA ASP A 251 13.07 15.50 -8.53
C ASP A 251 11.78 15.01 -9.25
N PRO A 252 11.91 14.35 -10.42
CA PRO A 252 10.75 13.78 -11.09
C PRO A 252 9.99 12.81 -10.18
N ILE A 253 8.67 12.96 -10.09
CA ILE A 253 7.83 12.06 -9.30
C ILE A 253 7.96 10.64 -9.87
N LYS A 254 8.30 9.68 -9.00
CA LYS A 254 8.33 8.27 -9.37
C LYS A 254 6.90 7.78 -9.67
N LEU A 255 6.70 7.35 -10.90
CA LEU A 255 5.44 6.76 -11.31
C LEU A 255 5.38 5.29 -10.90
N PRO A 256 4.20 4.74 -10.58
CA PRO A 256 4.05 3.33 -10.26
C PRO A 256 4.58 2.42 -11.37
N HIS A 257 5.01 1.24 -10.98
CA HIS A 257 5.55 0.24 -11.90
C HIS A 257 4.55 -0.09 -13.02
N VAL A 258 3.28 -0.37 -12.66
CA VAL A 258 2.23 -0.68 -13.64
C VAL A 258 2.11 0.43 -14.68
N PHE A 259 2.12 1.69 -14.28
CA PHE A 259 2.07 2.81 -15.22
C PHE A 259 3.27 2.83 -16.17
N ASN A 260 4.48 2.69 -15.64
CA ASN A 260 5.71 2.79 -16.45
C ASN A 260 5.87 1.65 -17.46
N TYR A 261 5.48 0.44 -17.10
CA TYR A 261 5.80 -0.76 -17.87
C TYR A 261 4.59 -1.39 -18.56
N LYS A 262 3.37 -1.00 -18.21
CA LYS A 262 2.15 -1.47 -18.85
C LYS A 262 1.41 -0.32 -19.55
N THR A 263 1.02 0.69 -18.81
CA THR A 263 0.17 1.78 -19.31
C THR A 263 0.90 2.68 -20.29
N ARG A 264 2.06 3.24 -19.94
CA ARG A 264 2.83 4.14 -20.81
C ARG A 264 3.26 3.50 -22.14
N PRO A 265 3.77 2.25 -22.21
CA PRO A 265 4.06 1.60 -23.49
C PRO A 265 2.85 1.48 -24.40
N GLN A 266 1.67 1.10 -23.87
CA GLN A 266 0.43 1.06 -24.65
C GLN A 266 0.10 2.44 -25.23
N LEU A 267 0.14 3.49 -24.40
CA LEU A 267 -0.13 4.86 -24.83
C LEU A 267 0.82 5.35 -25.92
N LEU A 268 2.05 4.84 -25.96
CA LEU A 268 3.07 5.19 -26.96
C LEU A 268 3.01 4.28 -28.20
N GLY A 269 2.03 3.38 -28.29
CA GLY A 269 1.79 2.53 -29.44
C GLY A 269 2.83 1.42 -29.62
N GLN A 270 3.34 0.87 -28.53
CA GLN A 270 4.24 -0.28 -28.58
C GLN A 270 3.42 -1.53 -28.94
N LYS A 271 3.50 -1.99 -30.19
CA LYS A 271 2.70 -3.12 -30.71
C LYS A 271 3.08 -4.47 -30.14
N ASP A 272 4.35 -4.66 -29.77
CA ASP A 272 4.83 -5.94 -29.22
C ASP A 272 4.33 -6.19 -27.80
N TYR A 273 3.68 -5.22 -27.19
CA TYR A 273 3.08 -5.34 -25.86
C TYR A 273 1.84 -6.26 -25.85
N ASP A 274 1.11 -6.30 -26.93
CA ASP A 274 -0.06 -7.18 -27.08
C ASP A 274 0.30 -8.68 -27.10
N GLN A 275 1.59 -9.00 -27.29
CA GLN A 275 2.12 -10.36 -27.30
C GLN A 275 2.65 -10.82 -25.94
N TYR A 276 2.89 -9.88 -25.00
CA TYR A 276 3.48 -10.16 -23.70
C TYR A 276 2.61 -9.58 -22.59
N GLU A 277 1.78 -10.39 -21.97
CA GLU A 277 1.19 -10.01 -20.69
C GLU A 277 2.21 -10.20 -19.57
N ILE A 278 2.60 -9.11 -18.94
CA ILE A 278 3.43 -9.16 -17.75
C ILE A 278 2.49 -9.15 -16.54
N GLY A 279 2.24 -10.32 -15.99
CA GLY A 279 1.64 -10.45 -14.67
C GLY A 279 2.70 -10.08 -13.62
N ILE A 280 2.52 -8.97 -12.91
CA ILE A 280 3.40 -8.59 -11.81
C ILE A 280 2.73 -9.04 -10.53
N ASP A 281 3.23 -10.08 -9.91
CA ASP A 281 2.91 -10.40 -8.53
C ASP A 281 3.83 -9.60 -7.60
N LEU A 282 3.36 -8.47 -7.15
CA LEU A 282 4.08 -7.61 -6.19
C LEU A 282 4.12 -8.19 -4.77
N LYS A 283 3.49 -9.36 -4.53
CA LYS A 283 3.28 -9.88 -3.18
C LYS A 283 4.18 -11.03 -2.77
N ASN A 284 4.72 -11.76 -3.74
CA ASN A 284 5.56 -12.92 -3.48
C ASN A 284 6.96 -12.73 -4.04
N ASP A 285 7.82 -12.14 -3.24
CA ASP A 285 9.26 -12.06 -3.50
C ASP A 285 9.65 -11.58 -4.92
N GLY A 286 8.72 -10.90 -5.61
CA GLY A 286 8.97 -10.29 -6.90
C GLY A 286 8.97 -11.24 -8.10
N LEU A 287 8.21 -12.30 -8.07
CA LEU A 287 8.04 -13.19 -9.23
C LEU A 287 7.08 -12.55 -10.25
N THR A 288 7.53 -12.48 -11.49
CA THR A 288 6.74 -12.04 -12.65
C THR A 288 6.59 -13.19 -13.62
N TYR A 289 5.40 -13.36 -14.14
CA TYR A 289 5.12 -14.32 -15.20
C TYR A 289 4.95 -13.60 -16.52
N TYR A 290 5.43 -14.20 -17.61
CA TYR A 290 5.18 -13.72 -18.95
C TYR A 290 4.18 -14.64 -19.66
N THR A 291 3.22 -14.07 -20.36
CA THR A 291 2.46 -14.81 -21.36
C THR A 291 2.96 -14.43 -22.76
N VAL A 292 3.22 -15.44 -23.57
CA VAL A 292 3.52 -15.25 -24.99
C VAL A 292 2.33 -15.81 -25.77
N ASN A 293 1.65 -14.95 -26.54
CA ASN A 293 0.45 -15.33 -27.30
C ASN A 293 -0.67 -15.96 -26.42
N GLY A 294 -0.84 -15.46 -25.18
CA GLY A 294 -1.85 -15.97 -24.24
C GLY A 294 -1.54 -17.34 -23.64
N GLN A 295 -0.31 -17.85 -23.83
CA GLN A 295 0.17 -19.05 -23.13
C GLN A 295 1.20 -18.65 -22.09
N ILE A 296 1.02 -19.11 -20.85
CA ILE A 296 1.99 -18.92 -19.78
C ILE A 296 3.23 -19.73 -20.11
N THR A 297 4.35 -19.03 -20.06
CA THR A 297 5.66 -19.69 -20.00
C THR A 297 6.04 -19.80 -18.53
N ASP A 298 6.33 -21.00 -18.07
CA ASP A 298 6.71 -21.35 -16.68
C ASP A 298 8.07 -20.74 -16.27
N ILE A 299 8.21 -19.41 -16.40
CA ILE A 299 9.50 -18.79 -16.17
C ILE A 299 9.33 -17.63 -15.18
N PRO A 300 9.75 -17.82 -13.93
CA PRO A 300 9.73 -16.77 -12.94
C PRO A 300 10.79 -15.70 -13.25
N VAL A 301 10.37 -14.45 -13.23
CA VAL A 301 11.26 -13.28 -13.30
C VAL A 301 11.30 -12.64 -11.92
N PHE A 302 12.48 -12.47 -11.37
CA PHE A 302 12.67 -11.92 -10.04
C PHE A 302 12.60 -10.39 -10.04
N TYR A 303 11.75 -9.82 -9.16
CA TYR A 303 11.73 -8.41 -8.83
C TYR A 303 12.04 -8.22 -7.34
N TYR A 304 12.75 -7.16 -7.02
CA TYR A 304 13.02 -6.80 -5.64
C TYR A 304 12.19 -5.57 -5.24
N LYS A 305 11.44 -5.71 -4.13
CA LYS A 305 10.72 -4.66 -3.37
C LYS A 305 10.66 -3.28 -4.01
N ASP A 306 9.47 -2.86 -4.47
CA ASP A 306 9.04 -1.48 -4.79
C ASP A 306 9.98 -0.60 -5.64
N GLU A 307 11.15 -1.08 -6.01
CA GLU A 307 12.03 -0.45 -6.98
C GLU A 307 12.20 -1.40 -8.16
N PHE A 308 11.84 -0.93 -9.34
CA PHE A 308 12.30 -1.54 -10.57
C PHE A 308 13.82 -1.44 -10.59
N ILE A 309 14.46 -2.51 -10.20
CA ILE A 309 15.86 -2.68 -10.51
C ILE A 309 15.89 -2.96 -12.01
N GLU A 310 16.58 -2.11 -12.75
CA GLU A 310 16.82 -2.27 -14.17
C GLU A 310 17.57 -3.56 -14.47
N LYS A 311 17.09 -4.71 -14.05
CA LYS A 311 17.76 -6.01 -14.26
C LYS A 311 16.81 -7.14 -13.94
N PRO A 312 16.86 -8.20 -14.70
CA PRO A 312 17.83 -8.70 -15.62
C PRO A 312 17.32 -8.90 -17.06
N ARG A 313 18.19 -9.08 -17.98
CA ARG A 313 17.90 -9.57 -19.32
C ARG A 313 17.40 -10.98 -19.32
N MET A 314 16.49 -11.28 -20.23
CA MET A 314 16.10 -12.64 -20.51
C MET A 314 16.36 -12.96 -21.97
N THR A 315 17.01 -14.08 -22.25
CA THR A 315 17.04 -14.68 -23.59
C THR A 315 16.41 -16.04 -23.53
N PHE A 316 15.59 -16.33 -24.53
CA PHE A 316 15.14 -17.70 -24.76
C PHE A 316 16.29 -18.50 -25.40
N ARG A 317 16.75 -19.55 -24.73
CA ARG A 317 17.63 -20.55 -25.33
C ARG A 317 17.21 -21.93 -24.80
N ASP A 318 17.07 -22.88 -25.71
CA ASP A 318 16.80 -24.30 -25.41
C ASP A 318 15.52 -24.54 -24.57
N GLY A 319 14.48 -23.68 -24.76
CA GLY A 319 13.23 -23.80 -24.00
C GLY A 319 13.28 -23.17 -22.61
N TYR A 320 14.39 -22.54 -22.24
CA TYR A 320 14.58 -21.85 -20.95
C TYR A 320 14.83 -20.36 -21.14
N VAL A 321 14.36 -19.57 -20.20
CA VAL A 321 14.65 -18.14 -20.14
C VAL A 321 15.92 -17.93 -19.34
N HIS A 322 16.91 -17.32 -19.98
CA HIS A 322 18.10 -16.86 -19.30
C HIS A 322 17.97 -15.38 -18.99
N LEU A 323 18.19 -15.01 -17.74
CA LEU A 323 18.18 -13.63 -17.29
C LEU A 323 19.36 -12.87 -17.90
N ILE A 324 19.08 -11.78 -18.61
CA ILE A 324 20.09 -10.92 -19.23
C ILE A 324 19.90 -9.49 -18.73
N ASP A 325 21.00 -8.73 -18.64
CA ASP A 325 21.05 -7.35 -18.16
C ASP A 325 19.99 -6.43 -18.82
N PRO A 326 19.13 -5.72 -18.07
CA PRO A 326 18.10 -4.83 -18.58
C PRO A 326 18.63 -3.65 -19.40
N TYR A 327 19.86 -3.26 -19.18
CA TYR A 327 20.48 -2.21 -20.00
C TYR A 327 20.47 -2.59 -21.49
N GLN A 328 20.63 -3.89 -21.80
CA GLN A 328 20.51 -4.37 -23.17
C GLN A 328 19.04 -4.66 -23.59
N VAL A 329 18.13 -4.97 -22.68
CA VAL A 329 16.68 -4.99 -23.01
C VAL A 329 16.21 -3.60 -23.38
N ARG A 330 16.67 -2.54 -22.72
CA ARG A 330 16.43 -1.15 -23.14
C ARG A 330 17.02 -0.83 -24.51
N HIS A 331 18.14 -1.43 -24.89
CA HIS A 331 18.80 -1.14 -26.16
C HIS A 331 18.45 -2.12 -27.28
N ASN A 332 17.97 -3.32 -26.98
CA ASN A 332 17.58 -4.32 -27.98
C ASN A 332 16.07 -4.45 -28.20
N THR A 333 15.22 -4.10 -27.23
CA THR A 333 13.87 -3.69 -27.56
C THR A 333 14.02 -2.30 -28.15
N ASN A 334 13.75 -2.18 -29.44
CA ASN A 334 13.74 -0.92 -30.13
C ASN A 334 12.74 0.03 -29.50
N TYR A 335 13.11 0.71 -28.37
CA TYR A 335 12.40 1.90 -27.90
C TYR A 335 12.37 3.01 -28.97
N SER A 336 13.13 2.84 -30.07
CA SER A 336 13.03 3.65 -31.27
C SER A 336 11.73 3.44 -32.06
N THR A 337 10.85 2.54 -31.69
CA THR A 337 9.58 2.26 -32.36
C THR A 337 8.34 2.66 -31.58
N PHE A 338 8.42 3.65 -30.68
CA PHE A 338 7.20 4.34 -30.28
C PHE A 338 6.58 4.97 -31.55
N THR A 339 5.42 4.48 -31.93
CA THR A 339 4.70 5.00 -33.11
C THR A 339 4.03 6.33 -32.82
N VAL A 340 3.95 6.71 -31.52
CA VAL A 340 3.31 7.93 -31.03
C VAL A 340 4.36 8.90 -30.49
N ASP A 341 4.29 10.16 -30.92
CA ASP A 341 5.10 11.25 -30.39
C ASP A 341 4.69 11.56 -28.94
N GLU A 342 5.52 11.18 -27.98
CA GLU A 342 5.24 11.34 -26.55
C GLU A 342 4.98 12.80 -26.16
N PHE A 343 5.69 13.76 -26.74
CA PHE A 343 5.50 15.17 -26.42
C PHE A 343 4.11 15.67 -26.85
N LYS A 344 3.66 15.29 -28.05
CA LYS A 344 2.32 15.64 -28.54
C LYS A 344 1.23 14.94 -27.71
N LEU A 345 1.46 13.68 -27.35
CA LEU A 345 0.53 12.92 -26.51
C LEU A 345 0.40 13.55 -25.12
N LYS A 346 1.51 13.87 -24.45
CA LYS A 346 1.51 14.58 -23.19
C LYS A 346 0.76 15.91 -23.26
N LYS A 347 0.92 16.68 -24.35
CA LYS A 347 0.19 17.93 -24.55
C LYS A 347 -1.32 17.71 -24.62
N ARG A 348 -1.79 16.75 -25.42
CA ARG A 348 -3.22 16.38 -25.53
C ARG A 348 -3.75 15.90 -24.16
N THR A 349 -2.98 15.07 -23.47
CA THR A 349 -3.33 14.56 -22.15
C THR A 349 -3.46 15.68 -21.12
N ARG A 350 -2.57 16.68 -21.11
CA ARG A 350 -2.72 17.87 -20.26
C ARG A 350 -4.03 18.61 -20.52
N ASP A 351 -4.43 18.75 -21.77
CA ASP A 351 -5.68 19.43 -22.13
C ASP A 351 -6.93 18.63 -21.70
N LEU A 352 -6.87 17.30 -21.75
CA LEU A 352 -7.90 16.41 -21.22
C LEU A 352 -7.99 16.51 -19.70
N ILE A 353 -6.87 16.35 -18.98
CA ILE A 353 -6.82 16.34 -17.52
C ILE A 353 -7.28 17.67 -16.92
N ARG A 354 -7.05 18.79 -17.60
CA ARG A 354 -7.59 20.11 -17.17
C ARG A 354 -9.10 20.16 -17.11
N ARG A 355 -9.79 19.22 -17.73
CA ARG A 355 -11.27 19.10 -17.71
C ARG A 355 -11.78 18.18 -16.61
N PHE A 356 -10.90 17.35 -16.01
CA PHE A 356 -11.28 16.45 -14.93
C PHE A 356 -11.75 17.26 -13.72
N ARG A 357 -12.80 16.78 -13.07
CA ARG A 357 -13.30 17.31 -11.81
C ARG A 357 -12.89 16.40 -10.65
N ASP A 358 -12.90 16.94 -9.44
CA ASP A 358 -12.59 16.14 -8.24
C ASP A 358 -13.89 15.49 -7.69
N ALA A 359 -15.05 16.08 -7.96
CA ALA A 359 -16.38 15.55 -7.68
C ALA A 359 -17.43 16.28 -8.51
N VAL A 360 -18.62 15.72 -8.58
CA VAL A 360 -19.81 16.31 -9.20
C VAL A 360 -20.98 16.21 -8.24
N ALA A 361 -21.62 17.34 -7.93
CA ALA A 361 -22.91 17.39 -7.29
C ALA A 361 -23.97 17.70 -8.34
N LEU A 362 -25.07 16.98 -8.37
CA LEU A 362 -26.17 17.22 -9.29
C LEU A 362 -27.55 16.98 -8.67
N GLU A 363 -28.54 17.60 -9.25
CA GLU A 363 -29.93 17.34 -8.96
C GLU A 363 -30.65 16.87 -10.23
N PHE A 364 -31.42 15.80 -10.11
CA PHE A 364 -32.17 15.20 -11.20
C PHE A 364 -33.53 14.69 -10.69
N HIS A 365 -34.63 15.26 -11.21
CA HIS A 365 -35.99 14.94 -10.79
C HIS A 365 -36.19 14.92 -9.26
N GLY A 366 -35.67 15.97 -8.57
CA GLY A 366 -35.80 16.16 -7.12
C GLY A 366 -34.89 15.27 -6.27
N ARG A 367 -34.05 14.44 -6.87
CA ARG A 367 -33.01 13.63 -6.18
C ARG A 367 -31.64 14.25 -6.35
N LYS A 368 -30.85 14.24 -5.30
CA LYS A 368 -29.49 14.80 -5.28
C LYS A 368 -28.46 13.71 -5.27
N TYR A 369 -27.48 13.79 -6.18
CA TYR A 369 -26.37 12.84 -6.27
C TYR A 369 -25.04 13.56 -6.11
N PHE A 370 -24.15 12.99 -5.28
CA PHE A 370 -22.78 13.41 -5.10
C PHE A 370 -21.84 12.33 -5.59
N ILE A 371 -21.19 12.59 -6.73
CA ILE A 371 -20.33 11.63 -7.40
C ILE A 371 -18.87 12.02 -7.16
N ASN A 372 -18.09 11.12 -6.57
CA ASN A 372 -16.66 11.27 -6.34
C ASN A 372 -15.99 9.92 -6.53
N HIS A 373 -14.63 9.87 -6.61
CA HIS A 373 -13.98 8.59 -6.92
C HIS A 373 -13.93 7.63 -5.72
N ALA A 374 -13.53 8.08 -4.53
CA ALA A 374 -13.13 7.17 -3.47
C ALA A 374 -14.08 7.06 -2.26
N GLY A 375 -15.24 7.71 -2.32
CA GLY A 375 -16.18 7.78 -1.20
C GLY A 375 -15.68 8.61 -0.01
N ILE A 376 -16.61 9.31 0.64
CA ILE A 376 -16.36 10.13 1.83
C ILE A 376 -17.40 9.82 2.91
N PRO A 377 -17.10 10.09 4.21
CA PRO A 377 -18.01 9.72 5.30
C PRO A 377 -19.19 10.67 5.51
N ALA A 378 -19.09 11.91 5.05
CA ALA A 378 -20.11 12.94 5.23
C ALA A 378 -19.88 14.13 4.29
N LEU A 379 -20.91 14.93 4.07
CA LEU A 379 -20.85 16.19 3.31
C LEU A 379 -21.56 17.30 4.09
N PRO A 380 -21.01 17.77 5.22
CA PRO A 380 -21.63 18.87 5.97
C PRO A 380 -21.55 20.18 5.20
N LYS A 381 -22.45 21.12 5.52
CA LYS A 381 -22.45 22.46 4.94
C LYS A 381 -21.14 23.17 5.25
N MET A 382 -20.67 23.99 4.33
CA MET A 382 -19.46 24.80 4.46
C MET A 382 -18.19 24.00 4.80
N THR A 383 -18.11 22.78 4.29
CA THR A 383 -16.90 21.96 4.44
C THR A 383 -16.02 22.06 3.20
N PHE A 384 -14.75 22.31 3.42
CA PHE A 384 -13.74 22.36 2.36
C PHE A 384 -12.95 21.06 2.32
N ILE A 385 -13.47 20.08 1.58
CA ILE A 385 -12.89 18.75 1.47
C ILE A 385 -11.66 18.80 0.55
N PRO A 386 -10.48 18.40 1.02
CA PRO A 386 -9.30 18.30 0.17
C PRO A 386 -9.50 17.34 -1.00
N SER A 387 -9.04 17.72 -2.18
CA SER A 387 -9.18 16.88 -3.38
C SER A 387 -8.59 15.48 -3.19
N PHE A 388 -7.49 15.34 -2.44
CA PHE A 388 -6.90 14.03 -2.21
C PHE A 388 -7.83 13.06 -1.46
N GLN A 389 -8.74 13.57 -0.61
CA GLN A 389 -9.73 12.73 0.08
C GLN A 389 -10.83 12.25 -0.86
N LEU A 390 -11.22 13.08 -1.84
CA LEU A 390 -12.17 12.70 -2.88
C LEU A 390 -11.58 11.66 -3.85
N ILE A 391 -10.25 11.70 -4.03
CA ILE A 391 -9.50 10.86 -4.97
C ILE A 391 -8.98 9.57 -4.33
N ARG A 392 -8.52 9.61 -3.08
CA ARG A 392 -7.91 8.46 -2.37
C ARG A 392 -8.75 7.95 -1.21
N GLY A 393 -9.84 8.63 -0.92
CA GLY A 393 -10.77 8.31 0.17
C GLY A 393 -10.29 8.76 1.55
N VAL A 394 -11.17 8.54 2.52
CA VAL A 394 -10.98 8.86 3.93
C VAL A 394 -10.80 7.55 4.71
N GLY A 395 -9.90 7.54 5.66
CA GLY A 395 -9.58 6.34 6.43
C GLY A 395 -8.71 5.34 5.67
N LYS A 396 -8.79 4.08 6.07
CA LYS A 396 -8.11 2.97 5.38
C LYS A 396 -8.94 2.52 4.18
N TYR A 397 -8.32 1.79 3.25
CA TYR A 397 -9.01 1.25 2.07
C TYR A 397 -10.21 0.36 2.46
N GLU A 398 -10.09 -0.39 3.55
CA GLU A 398 -11.09 -1.31 4.08
C GLU A 398 -12.20 -0.64 4.91
N THR A 399 -12.13 0.67 5.11
CA THR A 399 -13.17 1.40 5.85
C THR A 399 -14.51 1.25 5.12
N GLN A 400 -15.55 0.80 5.83
CA GLN A 400 -16.90 0.63 5.29
C GLN A 400 -17.57 2.01 5.13
N ILE A 401 -17.13 2.73 4.11
CA ILE A 401 -17.47 4.14 3.92
C ILE A 401 -18.96 4.34 3.63
N ASP A 402 -19.58 3.35 2.98
CA ASP A 402 -21.01 3.39 2.64
C ASP A 402 -21.88 3.31 3.87
N GLU A 403 -21.55 2.47 4.84
CA GLU A 403 -22.27 2.39 6.13
C GLU A 403 -22.14 3.70 6.91
N ILE A 404 -20.92 4.29 6.92
CA ILE A 404 -20.69 5.57 7.60
C ILE A 404 -21.44 6.70 6.90
N TRP A 405 -21.49 6.69 5.56
CA TRP A 405 -22.30 7.67 4.83
C TRP A 405 -23.77 7.50 5.14
N GLU A 406 -24.29 6.28 5.18
CA GLU A 406 -25.67 5.99 5.52
C GLU A 406 -26.05 6.54 6.91
N GLU A 407 -25.21 6.29 7.92
CA GLU A 407 -25.38 6.89 9.24
C GLU A 407 -25.39 8.42 9.21
N SER A 408 -24.50 9.00 8.40
CA SER A 408 -24.40 10.45 8.23
C SER A 408 -25.61 11.02 7.50
N PHE A 409 -26.17 10.27 6.55
CA PHE A 409 -27.40 10.64 5.84
C PHE A 409 -28.57 10.72 6.83
N GLN A 410 -28.75 9.72 7.67
CA GLN A 410 -29.79 9.67 8.69
C GLN A 410 -29.65 10.81 9.72
N LYS A 411 -28.41 11.27 9.98
CA LYS A 411 -28.12 12.42 10.86
C LYS A 411 -28.24 13.79 10.16
N GLY A 412 -28.56 13.82 8.86
CA GLY A 412 -28.67 15.05 8.06
C GLY A 412 -27.32 15.68 7.66
N ASN A 413 -26.20 14.96 7.81
CA ASN A 413 -24.85 15.44 7.55
C ASN A 413 -24.38 15.20 6.10
N THR A 414 -25.28 14.90 5.17
CA THR A 414 -24.99 14.69 3.75
C THR A 414 -25.72 15.67 2.84
N GLN A 415 -26.39 16.66 3.38
CA GLN A 415 -27.22 17.62 2.65
C GLN A 415 -28.29 16.96 1.76
N GLY A 416 -28.67 15.71 2.07
CA GLY A 416 -29.64 14.92 1.31
C GLY A 416 -29.10 14.34 -0.01
N PHE A 417 -27.80 14.31 -0.20
CA PHE A 417 -27.19 13.68 -1.36
C PHE A 417 -27.10 12.16 -1.21
N ILE A 418 -27.36 11.44 -2.30
CA ILE A 418 -26.98 10.05 -2.50
C ILE A 418 -25.55 10.05 -3.03
N GLN A 419 -24.63 9.37 -2.37
CA GLN A 419 -23.25 9.25 -2.81
C GLN A 419 -23.09 8.18 -3.89
N VAL A 420 -22.24 8.43 -4.88
CA VAL A 420 -21.82 7.44 -5.90
C VAL A 420 -20.31 7.47 -6.01
N HIS A 421 -19.65 6.31 -5.93
CA HIS A 421 -18.19 6.22 -6.02
C HIS A 421 -17.71 4.88 -6.57
N GLY A 422 -16.42 4.78 -6.93
CA GLY A 422 -15.67 3.59 -7.27
C GLY A 422 -14.62 3.25 -6.20
N HIS A 423 -13.43 2.87 -6.63
CA HIS A 423 -12.20 2.71 -5.84
C HIS A 423 -12.20 1.67 -4.72
N ARG A 424 -13.31 1.45 -4.03
CA ARG A 424 -13.41 0.58 -2.84
C ARG A 424 -14.29 -0.62 -3.10
N HIS A 425 -13.92 -1.77 -2.50
CA HIS A 425 -14.76 -2.97 -2.51
C HIS A 425 -15.67 -2.98 -1.27
N THR A 426 -16.62 -2.06 -1.20
CA THR A 426 -17.58 -1.92 -0.10
C THR A 426 -18.98 -2.28 -0.57
N SER A 427 -19.84 -2.67 0.36
CA SER A 427 -21.25 -2.96 0.05
C SER A 427 -22.04 -1.67 -0.04
N SER A 428 -22.73 -1.45 -1.16
CA SER A 428 -23.64 -0.30 -1.32
C SER A 428 -24.75 -0.31 -0.27
N THR A 429 -25.18 0.89 0.13
CA THR A 429 -26.35 1.11 0.97
C THR A 429 -27.45 1.83 0.18
N GLU A 430 -28.54 2.25 0.84
CA GLU A 430 -29.63 2.99 0.18
C GLU A 430 -29.15 4.34 -0.37
N HIS A 431 -28.25 5.02 0.37
CA HIS A 431 -27.79 6.37 0.04
C HIS A 431 -26.29 6.47 -0.29
N SER A 432 -25.59 5.32 -0.46
CA SER A 432 -24.21 5.27 -0.97
C SER A 432 -24.02 4.07 -1.88
N ILE A 433 -23.59 4.33 -3.12
CA ILE A 433 -23.52 3.36 -4.19
C ILE A 433 -22.07 3.20 -4.63
N CYS A 434 -21.51 2.00 -4.42
CA CYS A 434 -20.17 1.63 -4.89
C CYS A 434 -20.26 0.99 -6.27
N LEU A 435 -19.44 1.45 -7.21
CA LEU A 435 -19.36 0.98 -8.60
C LEU A 435 -18.05 0.21 -8.92
N GLU A 436 -17.28 -0.15 -7.90
CA GLU A 436 -16.06 -0.94 -8.09
C GLU A 436 -16.37 -2.45 -8.10
N ASP A 437 -15.95 -3.15 -9.14
CA ASP A 437 -16.13 -4.60 -9.28
C ASP A 437 -14.99 -5.27 -10.08
N ASN A 438 -13.74 -4.80 -9.89
CA ASN A 438 -12.51 -5.39 -10.43
C ASN A 438 -12.52 -5.63 -11.95
N VAL A 439 -13.01 -4.69 -12.73
CA VAL A 439 -13.13 -4.85 -14.18
C VAL A 439 -11.81 -5.24 -14.83
N GLU A 440 -10.68 -4.70 -14.37
CA GLU A 440 -9.34 -4.97 -14.89
C GLU A 440 -8.83 -6.39 -14.62
N TYR A 441 -9.48 -7.12 -13.71
CA TYR A 441 -9.15 -8.51 -13.34
C TYR A 441 -10.22 -9.52 -13.78
N GLY A 442 -11.02 -9.18 -14.80
CA GLY A 442 -12.07 -10.04 -15.32
C GLY A 442 -13.41 -9.95 -14.57
N GLY A 443 -13.54 -8.96 -13.70
CA GLY A 443 -14.82 -8.59 -13.07
C GLY A 443 -15.74 -7.81 -14.02
N ASN A 444 -16.58 -6.95 -13.46
CA ASN A 444 -17.57 -6.21 -14.22
C ASN A 444 -17.29 -4.71 -14.23
N LEU A 445 -17.55 -4.05 -15.34
CA LEU A 445 -17.75 -2.61 -15.37
C LEU A 445 -19.15 -2.30 -14.85
N CYS A 446 -19.23 -1.64 -13.70
CA CYS A 446 -20.50 -1.22 -13.13
C CYS A 446 -20.92 0.15 -13.67
N VAL A 447 -22.17 0.27 -14.08
CA VAL A 447 -22.77 1.52 -14.55
C VAL A 447 -24.06 1.78 -13.77
N LEU A 448 -24.11 2.90 -13.05
CA LEU A 448 -25.34 3.37 -12.41
C LEU A 448 -26.17 4.13 -13.45
N HIS A 449 -27.34 3.61 -13.76
CA HIS A 449 -28.32 4.27 -14.60
C HIS A 449 -29.37 4.99 -13.74
N ILE A 450 -29.46 6.32 -13.87
CA ILE A 450 -30.36 7.18 -13.13
C ILE A 450 -31.43 7.69 -14.11
N THR A 451 -32.69 7.43 -13.79
CA THR A 451 -33.89 7.86 -14.56
C THR A 451 -34.83 8.68 -13.68
N GLU A 452 -35.85 9.25 -14.24
CA GLU A 452 -36.94 9.95 -13.50
C GLU A 452 -37.55 9.04 -12.41
N ASN A 453 -37.60 7.72 -12.62
CA ASN A 453 -38.22 6.73 -11.73
C ASN A 453 -37.32 6.22 -10.63
N GLY A 454 -36.02 6.50 -10.69
CA GLY A 454 -35.03 6.03 -9.72
C GLY A 454 -33.68 5.72 -10.36
N HIS A 455 -32.92 4.83 -9.70
CA HIS A 455 -31.61 4.40 -10.20
C HIS A 455 -31.45 2.88 -10.08
N SER A 456 -30.61 2.31 -10.94
CA SER A 456 -30.21 0.90 -10.90
C SER A 456 -28.78 0.73 -11.38
N VAL A 457 -28.07 -0.26 -10.85
CA VAL A 457 -26.70 -0.60 -11.29
C VAL A 457 -26.78 -1.74 -12.31
N GLN A 458 -26.21 -1.50 -13.48
CA GLN A 458 -25.98 -2.50 -14.52
C GLN A 458 -24.52 -2.96 -14.48
N LYS A 459 -24.29 -4.25 -14.73
CA LYS A 459 -22.95 -4.86 -14.72
C LYS A 459 -22.63 -5.42 -16.09
N TYR A 460 -21.48 -5.06 -16.63
CA TYR A 460 -20.97 -5.51 -17.91
C TYR A 460 -19.69 -6.33 -17.67
N ALA A 461 -19.72 -7.63 -17.98
CA ALA A 461 -18.61 -8.53 -17.73
C ALA A 461 -17.42 -8.22 -18.67
N ASN A 462 -16.22 -8.11 -18.13
CA ASN A 462 -15.02 -7.97 -18.95
C ASN A 462 -14.60 -9.32 -19.54
N THR A 463 -15.03 -9.58 -20.78
CA THR A 463 -14.76 -10.82 -21.52
C THR A 463 -13.38 -10.85 -22.20
N VAL A 464 -12.69 -9.71 -22.27
CA VAL A 464 -11.39 -9.57 -22.93
C VAL A 464 -10.25 -9.93 -21.97
N PHE A 465 -10.43 -9.64 -20.68
CA PHE A 465 -9.47 -10.04 -19.67
C PHE A 465 -9.51 -11.55 -19.49
N ARG A 466 -8.44 -12.23 -19.92
CA ARG A 466 -8.23 -13.64 -19.62
C ARG A 466 -7.12 -13.71 -18.59
N ILE A 467 -7.47 -14.04 -17.35
CA ILE A 467 -6.49 -14.56 -16.40
C ILE A 467 -6.03 -15.88 -17.00
N PRO A 468 -4.74 -16.07 -17.34
CA PRO A 468 -4.25 -17.38 -17.65
C PRO A 468 -4.58 -18.29 -16.45
N GLN A 469 -5.11 -19.50 -16.72
CA GLN A 469 -5.39 -20.48 -15.68
C GLN A 469 -4.09 -21.06 -15.13
N THR A 470 -3.29 -20.25 -14.46
CA THR A 470 -2.12 -20.72 -13.70
C THR A 470 -1.91 -19.75 -12.55
N ASP A 471 -1.88 -20.26 -11.41
CA ASP A 471 -1.35 -19.87 -10.09
C ASP A 471 -0.80 -18.44 -9.88
N THR A 472 -1.28 -17.44 -10.60
CA THR A 472 -0.98 -16.05 -10.31
C THR A 472 -1.93 -15.56 -9.24
N GLU A 473 -1.38 -15.37 -8.07
CA GLU A 473 -2.04 -14.84 -6.90
C GLU A 473 -2.52 -13.42 -7.13
N SER A 474 -3.77 -13.29 -7.55
CA SER A 474 -4.44 -11.99 -7.52
C SER A 474 -4.70 -11.59 -6.07
N ASP A 475 -4.61 -10.29 -5.79
CA ASP A 475 -5.16 -9.70 -4.57
C ASP A 475 -6.60 -10.17 -4.37
N ALA A 476 -6.86 -10.73 -3.21
CA ALA A 476 -8.06 -11.46 -2.87
C ALA A 476 -9.27 -10.55 -2.63
N ALA A 477 -9.69 -9.79 -3.62
CA ALA A 477 -11.01 -9.18 -3.55
C ALA A 477 -12.11 -10.13 -4.04
N THR A 478 -11.80 -10.97 -5.02
CA THR A 478 -12.65 -12.10 -5.40
C THR A 478 -11.75 -13.18 -6.00
N LYS A 479 -11.81 -14.37 -5.46
CA LYS A 479 -11.20 -15.56 -6.03
C LYS A 479 -12.32 -16.29 -6.82
N PRO A 480 -12.78 -15.80 -7.97
CA PRO A 480 -13.98 -16.26 -8.65
C PRO A 480 -13.90 -17.70 -9.14
N TRP A 481 -12.66 -18.25 -9.15
CA TRP A 481 -12.37 -19.64 -9.52
C TRP A 481 -12.32 -20.58 -8.32
N ILE A 482 -12.37 -20.06 -7.09
CA ILE A 482 -12.43 -20.91 -5.89
C ILE A 482 -13.89 -21.18 -5.57
N VAL A 483 -14.29 -22.42 -5.68
CA VAL A 483 -15.61 -22.88 -5.23
C VAL A 483 -15.62 -22.86 -3.70
N ASP A 484 -16.65 -22.26 -3.12
CA ASP A 484 -16.87 -22.34 -1.67
C ASP A 484 -16.96 -23.80 -1.23
N THR A 485 -16.34 -24.10 -0.12
CA THR A 485 -16.44 -25.40 0.52
C THR A 485 -17.74 -25.52 1.31
N GLU A 486 -18.08 -26.71 1.75
CA GLU A 486 -19.25 -26.92 2.64
C GLU A 486 -19.02 -26.35 4.05
N ASN A 487 -17.78 -26.06 4.43
CA ASN A 487 -17.41 -25.57 5.76
C ASN A 487 -17.40 -24.03 5.82
N PRO A 488 -18.28 -23.39 6.63
CA PRO A 488 -18.37 -21.94 6.72
C PRO A 488 -17.08 -21.25 7.19
N THR A 489 -16.35 -21.86 8.12
CA THR A 489 -15.09 -21.29 8.65
C THR A 489 -14.02 -21.25 7.58
N THR A 490 -13.88 -22.32 6.82
CA THR A 490 -12.92 -22.41 5.71
C THR A 490 -13.29 -21.44 4.60
N ASN A 491 -14.59 -21.28 4.30
CA ASN A 491 -15.06 -20.31 3.31
C ASN A 491 -14.73 -18.88 3.72
N SER A 492 -14.88 -18.53 4.99
CA SER A 492 -14.47 -17.23 5.50
C SER A 492 -12.97 -17.02 5.29
N MET A 493 -12.14 -17.99 5.64
CA MET A 493 -10.69 -17.95 5.42
C MET A 493 -10.31 -17.86 3.94
N ILE A 494 -10.99 -18.60 3.08
CA ILE A 494 -10.78 -18.58 1.61
C ILE A 494 -11.09 -17.20 1.04
N ARG A 495 -12.11 -16.54 1.52
CA ARG A 495 -12.52 -15.19 1.09
C ARG A 495 -11.67 -14.08 1.72
N ASN A 496 -10.94 -14.36 2.81
CA ASN A 496 -10.09 -13.38 3.47
C ASN A 496 -8.94 -12.94 2.55
N LYS A 497 -8.88 -11.64 2.23
CA LYS A 497 -7.85 -11.04 1.36
C LYS A 497 -6.42 -11.12 1.90
N HIS A 498 -6.28 -11.38 3.20
CA HIS A 498 -5.00 -11.54 3.87
C HIS A 498 -4.55 -13.00 3.93
N ILE A 499 -5.32 -13.90 3.32
CA ILE A 499 -5.01 -15.33 3.20
C ILE A 499 -4.85 -15.68 1.72
N ARG A 500 -3.70 -16.21 1.40
CA ARG A 500 -3.35 -16.79 0.12
C ARG A 500 -3.92 -18.20 0.05
N VAL A 501 -4.68 -18.49 -0.99
CA VAL A 501 -5.19 -19.83 -1.27
C VAL A 501 -4.54 -20.35 -2.55
N LYS A 502 -3.93 -21.51 -2.46
CA LYS A 502 -3.31 -22.21 -3.60
C LYS A 502 -4.03 -23.54 -3.81
N SER A 503 -4.52 -23.80 -5.02
CA SER A 503 -5.02 -25.11 -5.40
C SER A 503 -3.85 -26.07 -5.60
N LEU A 504 -3.98 -27.26 -5.10
CA LEU A 504 -3.00 -28.35 -5.19
C LEU A 504 -3.67 -29.61 -5.71
N ASP A 505 -2.85 -30.58 -6.12
CA ASP A 505 -3.32 -31.93 -6.42
C ASP A 505 -4.01 -32.58 -5.22
N ARG A 506 -4.64 -33.73 -5.42
CA ARG A 506 -5.39 -34.48 -4.39
C ARG A 506 -6.58 -33.71 -3.82
N ASN A 507 -7.18 -32.80 -4.59
CA ASN A 507 -8.33 -32.00 -4.17
C ASN A 507 -8.06 -31.17 -2.92
N LEU A 508 -6.87 -30.55 -2.81
CA LEU A 508 -6.45 -29.76 -1.67
C LEU A 508 -6.32 -28.26 -2.00
N TYR A 509 -6.73 -27.40 -1.08
CA TYR A 509 -6.29 -26.02 -1.00
C TYR A 509 -5.22 -25.86 0.08
N SER A 510 -4.16 -25.12 -0.23
CA SER A 510 -3.20 -24.63 0.78
C SER A 510 -3.54 -23.18 1.14
N LEU A 511 -3.75 -22.91 2.43
CA LEU A 511 -4.09 -21.60 2.97
C LEU A 511 -2.91 -21.06 3.80
N ASN A 512 -2.40 -19.89 3.41
CA ASN A 512 -1.31 -19.22 4.12
C ASN A 512 -1.57 -17.72 4.20
N PHE A 513 -1.14 -17.06 5.26
CA PHE A 513 -1.19 -15.59 5.32
C PHE A 513 -0.29 -14.97 4.23
N THR A 514 -0.73 -13.84 3.68
CA THR A 514 0.02 -13.11 2.65
C THR A 514 1.25 -12.40 3.20
N SER A 515 2.23 -12.09 2.33
CA SER A 515 3.38 -11.25 2.70
C SER A 515 2.94 -9.90 3.26
N ARG A 516 1.89 -9.30 2.70
CA ARG A 516 1.31 -8.05 3.18
C ARG A 516 0.76 -8.17 4.62
N ALA A 517 0.09 -9.27 4.95
CA ALA A 517 -0.37 -9.51 6.32
C ALA A 517 0.83 -9.58 7.29
N PHE A 518 1.90 -10.25 6.88
CA PHE A 518 3.13 -10.35 7.64
C PHE A 518 3.84 -8.99 7.80
N GLU A 519 4.05 -8.26 6.74
CA GLU A 519 4.78 -6.98 6.74
C GLU A 519 4.05 -5.88 7.51
N LYS A 520 2.72 -5.86 7.41
CA LYS A 520 1.88 -4.86 8.09
C LYS A 520 1.39 -5.27 9.47
N GLY A 521 1.77 -6.47 9.92
CA GLY A 521 1.34 -7.00 11.21
C GLY A 521 -0.17 -7.20 11.32
N ILE A 522 -0.83 -7.59 10.21
CA ILE A 522 -2.28 -7.82 10.19
C ILE A 522 -2.55 -9.25 10.67
N TRP A 523 -2.86 -9.37 11.97
CA TRP A 523 -3.11 -10.63 12.64
C TRP A 523 -4.51 -10.64 13.25
N ASP A 524 -5.39 -11.44 12.69
CA ASP A 524 -6.72 -11.77 13.20
C ASP A 524 -6.85 -13.28 13.43
N THR A 525 -8.02 -13.72 13.88
CA THR A 525 -8.29 -15.13 14.21
C THR A 525 -8.13 -16.07 13.02
N GLU A 526 -8.19 -15.58 11.77
CA GLU A 526 -8.06 -16.38 10.56
C GLU A 526 -6.63 -16.35 10.03
N THR A 527 -6.00 -15.18 9.95
CA THR A 527 -4.62 -15.03 9.44
C THR A 527 -3.60 -15.73 10.33
N ILE A 528 -3.84 -15.78 11.65
CA ILE A 528 -3.01 -16.55 12.57
C ILE A 528 -3.05 -18.05 12.27
N LYS A 529 -4.21 -18.59 11.89
CA LYS A 529 -4.42 -20.00 11.56
C LYS A 529 -3.93 -20.37 10.16
N ALA A 530 -3.85 -19.40 9.26
CA ALA A 530 -3.45 -19.60 7.87
C ALA A 530 -1.91 -19.73 7.74
N ARG A 531 -1.36 -20.83 8.25
CA ARG A 531 0.07 -21.16 8.15
C ARG A 531 0.26 -22.67 8.05
N GLY A 532 0.64 -23.16 6.87
CA GLY A 532 0.76 -24.60 6.65
C GLY A 532 -0.57 -25.31 6.85
N LEU A 533 -1.65 -24.72 6.39
CA LEU A 533 -3.01 -25.25 6.48
C LEU A 533 -3.45 -25.77 5.12
N PHE A 534 -3.86 -27.03 5.08
CA PHE A 534 -4.35 -27.70 3.87
C PHE A 534 -5.76 -28.24 4.12
N VAL A 535 -6.68 -27.89 3.23
CA VAL A 535 -8.10 -28.25 3.36
C VAL A 535 -8.59 -28.90 2.09
N ASP A 536 -9.58 -29.78 2.21
CA ASP A 536 -10.28 -30.37 1.07
C ASP A 536 -11.04 -29.28 0.29
N GLN A 537 -10.92 -29.28 -1.03
CA GLN A 537 -11.51 -28.25 -1.88
C GLN A 537 -13.05 -28.26 -1.89
N THR A 538 -13.65 -29.41 -1.64
CA THR A 538 -15.10 -29.58 -1.66
C THR A 538 -15.70 -29.41 -0.26
N THR A 539 -15.18 -30.17 0.70
CA THR A 539 -15.78 -30.24 2.04
C THR A 539 -15.24 -29.13 2.98
N GLY A 540 -14.07 -28.58 2.69
CA GLY A 540 -13.38 -27.62 3.57
C GLY A 540 -12.83 -28.24 4.85
N GLN A 541 -12.84 -29.58 4.97
CA GLN A 541 -12.24 -30.28 6.09
C GLN A 541 -10.72 -30.08 6.08
N ILE A 542 -10.15 -29.83 7.26
CA ILE A 542 -8.70 -29.76 7.42
C ILE A 542 -8.13 -31.15 7.21
N LYS A 543 -7.24 -31.29 6.25
CA LYS A 543 -6.56 -32.56 5.94
C LYS A 543 -5.12 -32.58 6.44
N MET A 544 -4.52 -31.40 6.61
CA MET A 544 -3.18 -31.26 7.15
C MET A 544 -2.97 -29.83 7.67
N ARG A 545 -2.31 -29.67 8.81
CA ARG A 545 -1.99 -28.35 9.34
C ARG A 545 -0.73 -28.34 10.18
N SER A 546 -0.16 -27.13 10.35
CA SER A 546 0.93 -26.86 11.27
C SER A 546 0.45 -25.97 12.42
N TYR A 547 1.39 -25.47 13.22
CA TYR A 547 1.15 -24.49 14.25
C TYR A 547 0.47 -23.25 13.71
N ASN A 548 -0.40 -22.65 14.50
CA ASN A 548 -0.80 -21.27 14.34
C ASN A 548 0.43 -20.36 14.34
N LYS A 549 0.33 -19.19 13.72
CA LYS A 549 1.41 -18.19 13.75
C LYS A 549 1.63 -17.75 15.21
N PHE A 550 2.84 -17.94 15.73
CA PHE A 550 3.27 -17.43 17.02
C PHE A 550 4.42 -16.43 16.86
N PHE A 551 4.58 -15.54 17.83
CA PHE A 551 5.37 -14.32 17.71
C PHE A 551 6.60 -14.36 18.62
N ALA A 552 7.57 -13.49 18.31
CA ALA A 552 8.72 -13.29 19.19
C ALA A 552 8.36 -12.40 20.40
N ILE A 553 9.14 -12.50 21.46
CA ILE A 553 9.03 -11.56 22.60
C ILE A 553 9.10 -10.13 22.06
N GLY A 554 8.12 -9.31 22.42
CA GLY A 554 8.02 -7.90 22.04
C GLY A 554 7.53 -7.64 20.60
N GLU A 555 7.17 -8.69 19.82
CA GLU A 555 6.69 -8.55 18.43
C GLU A 555 5.22 -8.11 18.37
N GLN A 556 4.39 -8.53 19.33
CA GLN A 556 2.98 -8.20 19.47
C GLN A 556 2.65 -7.80 20.90
N ASP A 557 1.50 -7.18 21.13
CA ASP A 557 1.07 -6.75 22.46
C ASP A 557 1.02 -7.91 23.45
N GLU A 558 0.52 -9.06 23.04
CA GLU A 558 0.44 -10.28 23.86
C GLU A 558 1.82 -10.84 24.24
N THR A 559 2.84 -10.59 23.44
CA THR A 559 4.22 -11.03 23.66
C THR A 559 5.10 -9.96 24.30
N GLN A 560 4.56 -8.79 24.67
CA GLN A 560 5.27 -7.81 25.48
C GLN A 560 5.55 -8.38 26.88
N ILE A 561 6.76 -8.14 27.39
CA ILE A 561 7.20 -8.67 28.70
C ILE A 561 6.21 -8.29 29.82
N SER A 562 5.64 -7.09 29.78
CA SER A 562 4.64 -6.63 30.76
C SER A 562 3.35 -7.45 30.73
N ASN A 563 2.96 -7.94 29.56
CA ASN A 563 1.76 -8.73 29.35
C ASN A 563 2.03 -10.22 29.60
N LEU A 564 3.16 -10.75 29.13
CA LEU A 564 3.60 -12.12 29.44
C LEU A 564 3.64 -12.40 30.96
N LYS A 565 4.12 -11.46 31.76
CA LYS A 565 4.10 -11.56 33.24
C LYS A 565 2.71 -11.78 33.83
N LYS A 566 1.65 -11.42 33.12
CA LYS A 566 0.27 -11.49 33.61
C LYS A 566 -0.52 -12.66 33.02
N SER A 567 -0.26 -13.00 31.76
CA SER A 567 -1.06 -13.94 30.98
C SER A 567 -0.51 -15.35 30.92
N VAL A 568 0.80 -15.51 30.99
CA VAL A 568 1.47 -16.82 30.88
C VAL A 568 1.18 -17.70 32.10
N LYS A 569 0.91 -18.97 31.85
CA LYS A 569 0.75 -20.02 32.87
C LYS A 569 2.06 -20.82 33.05
N PHE A 570 2.66 -20.70 34.19
CA PHE A 570 3.90 -21.40 34.51
C PHE A 570 3.67 -22.85 34.96
N PRO A 571 4.66 -23.75 34.78
CA PRO A 571 5.96 -23.51 34.17
C PRO A 571 5.94 -23.34 32.66
N LEU A 572 6.87 -22.53 32.14
CA LEU A 572 7.17 -22.44 30.72
C LEU A 572 8.16 -23.51 30.31
N VAL A 573 7.85 -24.31 29.31
CA VAL A 573 8.78 -25.29 28.75
C VAL A 573 9.46 -24.65 27.54
N ALA A 574 10.77 -24.59 27.56
CA ALA A 574 11.61 -24.07 26.49
C ALA A 574 12.22 -25.20 25.65
N HIS A 575 11.92 -25.20 24.38
CA HIS A 575 12.50 -26.10 23.41
C HIS A 575 13.57 -25.39 22.58
N LYS A 576 14.54 -26.14 22.10
CA LYS A 576 15.50 -25.66 21.12
C LYS A 576 14.80 -25.17 19.87
N LYS A 577 15.14 -23.96 19.40
CA LYS A 577 14.69 -23.49 18.10
C LYS A 577 15.69 -23.91 17.05
N TYR A 578 15.29 -24.85 16.23
CA TYR A 578 16.08 -25.38 15.12
C TYR A 578 16.14 -24.36 13.98
N ASN A 579 17.03 -24.60 13.01
CA ASN A 579 17.29 -23.65 11.91
C ASN A 579 17.21 -24.33 10.53
N GLY A 580 16.18 -25.13 10.33
CA GLY A 580 15.79 -25.73 9.05
C GLY A 580 14.53 -25.09 8.48
N PHE A 581 13.79 -25.85 7.70
CA PHE A 581 12.48 -25.44 7.20
C PHE A 581 11.35 -26.34 7.74
N LEU A 582 10.13 -25.80 7.75
CA LEU A 582 8.94 -26.47 8.25
C LEU A 582 8.52 -27.59 7.28
N GLY A 583 8.55 -28.83 7.75
CA GLY A 583 7.89 -30.00 7.15
C GLY A 583 6.56 -30.30 7.84
N ILE A 584 5.58 -30.76 7.09
CA ILE A 584 4.28 -31.19 7.60
C ILE A 584 3.92 -32.52 6.94
N ALA A 585 3.34 -33.43 7.69
CA ALA A 585 2.88 -34.71 7.11
C ALA A 585 1.59 -35.17 7.77
N SER A 586 0.70 -35.78 6.99
CA SER A 586 -0.57 -36.32 7.47
C SER A 586 -1.05 -37.46 6.56
N THR A 587 -1.90 -38.36 7.08
CA THR A 587 -2.56 -39.37 6.25
C THR A 587 -3.80 -38.77 5.61
N ILE A 588 -3.83 -38.73 4.28
CA ILE A 588 -4.94 -38.21 3.48
C ILE A 588 -5.43 -39.33 2.57
N ASN A 589 -6.68 -39.74 2.72
CA ASN A 589 -7.29 -40.83 1.94
C ASN A 589 -6.45 -42.13 1.94
N GLY A 590 -5.86 -42.49 3.09
CA GLY A 590 -5.03 -43.69 3.26
C GLY A 590 -3.59 -43.55 2.72
N GLU A 591 -3.20 -42.41 2.16
CA GLU A 591 -1.83 -42.13 1.71
C GLU A 591 -1.14 -41.14 2.71
N PHE A 592 0.08 -41.45 3.11
CA PHE A 592 0.85 -40.53 3.96
C PHE A 592 1.51 -39.47 3.09
N VAL A 593 1.00 -38.23 3.18
CA VAL A 593 1.40 -37.09 2.36
C VAL A 593 2.35 -36.19 3.14
N ILE A 594 3.45 -35.84 2.53
CA ILE A 594 4.42 -34.85 3.06
C ILE A 594 4.32 -33.53 2.29
N ALA A 595 4.48 -32.44 3.00
CA ALA A 595 4.38 -31.08 2.48
C ALA A 595 5.37 -30.14 3.17
N THR A 596 5.58 -29.01 2.58
CA THR A 596 6.17 -27.87 3.25
C THR A 596 5.06 -26.89 3.67
N LYS A 597 5.41 -25.67 4.04
CA LYS A 597 4.44 -24.66 4.50
C LYS A 597 3.26 -24.43 3.52
N SER A 598 3.46 -24.58 2.21
CA SER A 598 2.47 -24.15 1.22
C SER A 598 2.29 -25.09 0.02
N THR A 599 3.02 -26.19 -0.06
CA THR A 599 3.00 -27.07 -1.22
C THR A 599 3.34 -28.50 -0.84
N THR A 600 2.82 -29.45 -1.63
CA THR A 600 3.12 -30.89 -1.59
C THR A 600 4.18 -31.30 -2.61
N GLU A 601 4.74 -30.35 -3.36
CA GLU A 601 5.70 -30.57 -4.44
C GLU A 601 6.78 -29.48 -4.44
N GLY A 602 7.90 -29.75 -5.14
CA GLY A 602 9.01 -28.82 -5.31
C GLY A 602 10.21 -29.16 -4.43
N GLU A 603 11.32 -28.46 -4.66
CA GLU A 603 12.66 -28.73 -4.14
C GLU A 603 12.70 -29.00 -2.63
N TYR A 604 12.06 -28.16 -1.81
CA TYR A 604 12.00 -28.35 -0.37
C TYR A 604 11.19 -29.59 0.06
N VAL A 605 10.16 -29.95 -0.69
CA VAL A 605 9.43 -31.20 -0.48
C VAL A 605 10.31 -32.39 -0.86
N ASP A 606 11.13 -32.25 -1.90
CA ASP A 606 12.05 -33.30 -2.33
C ASP A 606 13.17 -33.49 -1.30
N TYR A 607 13.71 -32.42 -0.71
CA TYR A 607 14.64 -32.51 0.42
C TYR A 607 14.01 -33.21 1.63
N PHE A 608 12.75 -32.87 1.95
CA PHE A 608 12.06 -33.56 3.04
C PHE A 608 11.84 -35.03 2.69
N ARG A 609 11.42 -35.34 1.47
CA ARG A 609 11.19 -36.72 1.00
C ARG A 609 12.50 -37.53 1.02
N GLU A 610 13.62 -36.96 0.61
CA GLU A 610 14.91 -37.63 0.64
C GLU A 610 15.29 -38.13 2.04
N ILE A 611 15.10 -37.28 3.06
CA ILE A 611 15.38 -37.66 4.46
C ILE A 611 14.32 -38.65 4.95
N PHE A 612 13.03 -38.41 4.67
CA PHE A 612 11.91 -39.24 5.11
C PHE A 612 12.01 -40.66 4.58
N GLU A 613 12.45 -40.85 3.34
CA GLU A 613 12.60 -42.16 2.74
C GLU A 613 13.70 -43.03 3.39
N GLN A 614 14.63 -42.40 4.10
CA GLN A 614 15.67 -43.07 4.89
C GLN A 614 15.18 -43.61 6.24
N LEU A 615 13.97 -43.24 6.68
CA LEU A 615 13.36 -43.80 7.90
C LEU A 615 13.12 -45.30 7.73
N SER A 616 13.19 -46.02 8.83
CA SER A 616 12.82 -47.46 8.84
C SER A 616 11.34 -47.64 8.45
N GLN A 617 11.00 -48.79 7.85
CA GLN A 617 9.63 -49.05 7.47
C GLN A 617 8.69 -48.97 8.68
N LYS A 618 9.15 -49.46 9.84
CA LYS A 618 8.39 -49.40 11.10
C LYS A 618 8.05 -47.93 11.49
N GLU A 619 8.99 -47.02 11.38
CA GLU A 619 8.74 -45.60 11.68
C GLU A 619 7.75 -44.97 10.72
N LYS A 620 7.85 -45.28 9.41
CA LYS A 620 6.90 -44.80 8.37
C LYS A 620 5.49 -45.33 8.65
N ASP A 621 5.36 -46.63 8.94
CA ASP A 621 4.08 -47.24 9.22
C ASP A 621 3.47 -46.66 10.50
N GLN A 622 4.24 -46.50 11.57
CA GLN A 622 3.78 -45.88 12.81
C GLN A 622 3.32 -44.44 12.61
N LEU A 623 4.07 -43.60 11.87
CA LEU A 623 3.64 -42.23 11.55
C LEU A 623 2.31 -42.22 10.80
N LYS A 624 2.17 -43.09 9.79
CA LYS A 624 0.93 -43.22 9.03
C LYS A 624 -0.24 -43.64 9.90
N ASP A 625 -0.09 -44.72 10.68
CA ASP A 625 -1.13 -45.29 11.54
C ASP A 625 -1.55 -44.30 12.64
N LEU A 626 -0.60 -43.63 13.26
CA LEU A 626 -0.88 -42.59 14.29
C LEU A 626 -1.60 -41.39 13.72
N SER A 627 -1.18 -40.91 12.53
CA SER A 627 -1.85 -39.82 11.83
C SER A 627 -3.31 -40.17 11.51
N GLU A 628 -3.57 -41.39 11.02
CA GLU A 628 -4.92 -41.85 10.67
C GLU A 628 -5.77 -42.07 11.93
N LYS A 629 -5.20 -42.76 12.94
CA LYS A 629 -5.88 -43.07 14.19
C LYS A 629 -6.36 -41.85 14.96
N TYR A 630 -5.54 -40.78 14.96
CA TYR A 630 -5.77 -39.56 15.76
C TYR A 630 -6.24 -38.38 14.93
N ASP A 631 -6.43 -38.56 13.60
CA ASP A 631 -6.72 -37.48 12.64
C ASP A 631 -5.82 -36.24 12.92
N CYS A 632 -4.52 -36.44 12.80
CA CYS A 632 -3.53 -35.41 13.12
C CYS A 632 -2.44 -35.31 12.06
N SER A 633 -1.82 -34.12 12.03
CA SER A 633 -0.63 -33.84 11.26
C SER A 633 0.61 -33.84 12.15
N PHE A 634 1.70 -34.35 11.64
CA PHE A 634 3.01 -34.18 12.26
C PHE A 634 3.72 -32.96 11.69
N THR A 635 4.32 -32.15 12.55
CA THR A 635 5.17 -31.05 12.17
C THR A 635 6.63 -31.41 12.41
N PHE A 636 7.48 -31.02 11.47
CA PHE A 636 8.91 -31.31 11.50
C PHE A 636 9.72 -30.04 11.27
N GLU A 637 10.90 -29.97 11.86
CA GLU A 637 11.98 -29.17 11.34
C GLU A 637 12.87 -30.07 10.50
N VAL A 638 13.07 -29.69 9.25
CA VAL A 638 13.85 -30.43 8.25
C VAL A 638 15.16 -29.68 8.03
N GLU A 639 16.26 -30.32 8.36
CA GLU A 639 17.61 -29.79 8.17
C GLU A 639 18.29 -30.60 7.06
N HIS A 640 18.48 -29.97 5.89
CA HIS A 640 19.08 -30.59 4.71
C HIS A 640 20.35 -29.84 4.29
N THR A 641 21.46 -30.56 4.08
CA THR A 641 22.77 -29.96 3.81
C THR A 641 22.83 -29.10 2.55
N SER A 642 21.92 -29.30 1.60
CA SER A 642 21.79 -28.41 0.43
C SER A 642 21.09 -27.07 0.76
N ASP A 643 20.38 -26.97 1.87
CA ASP A 643 19.72 -25.75 2.34
C ASP A 643 20.50 -25.15 3.51
N ARG A 644 21.61 -24.48 3.21
CA ARG A 644 22.49 -23.89 4.22
C ARG A 644 21.88 -22.67 4.88
N HIS A 645 21.75 -22.72 6.18
CA HIS A 645 21.21 -21.66 7.05
C HIS A 645 22.31 -21.00 7.92
N ILE A 646 21.88 -20.00 8.72
CA ILE A 646 22.79 -19.22 9.59
C ILE A 646 23.48 -20.13 10.63
N ILE A 647 22.75 -21.09 11.21
CA ILE A 647 23.33 -22.12 12.05
C ILE A 647 23.65 -23.30 11.13
N ASP A 648 24.90 -23.67 11.07
CA ASP A 648 25.37 -24.71 10.17
C ASP A 648 25.13 -26.09 10.77
N PHE A 649 24.89 -27.07 9.90
CA PHE A 649 24.74 -28.47 10.26
C PHE A 649 25.44 -29.36 9.22
N ASP A 650 26.20 -30.35 9.70
CA ASP A 650 27.03 -31.21 8.84
C ASP A 650 26.26 -32.39 8.23
N LYS A 651 25.07 -32.68 8.71
CA LYS A 651 24.31 -33.88 8.34
C LYS A 651 22.82 -33.54 8.25
N ASN A 652 22.16 -34.19 7.30
CA ASN A 652 20.70 -34.14 7.22
C ASN A 652 20.08 -34.66 8.52
N SER A 653 19.04 -33.98 9.00
CA SER A 653 18.29 -34.40 10.17
C SER A 653 16.80 -34.07 10.06
N LEU A 654 15.99 -34.88 10.73
CA LEU A 654 14.56 -34.70 10.81
C LEU A 654 14.16 -34.65 12.30
N THR A 655 13.69 -33.50 12.74
CA THR A 655 13.22 -33.33 14.11
C THR A 655 11.70 -33.24 14.13
N ILE A 656 11.02 -34.24 14.75
CA ILE A 656 9.58 -34.13 14.95
C ILE A 656 9.31 -33.16 16.09
N LEU A 657 8.48 -32.16 15.78
CA LEU A 657 8.18 -31.07 16.71
C LEU A 657 6.90 -31.40 17.49
N ASP A 658 5.81 -31.65 16.82
CA ASP A 658 4.53 -31.96 17.47
C ASP A 658 3.59 -32.75 16.54
N ALA A 659 2.58 -33.37 17.15
CA ALA A 659 1.40 -33.91 16.53
C ALA A 659 0.24 -32.93 16.75
N ILE A 660 -0.39 -32.44 15.68
CA ILE A 660 -1.41 -31.37 15.74
C ILE A 660 -2.73 -31.92 15.19
N PRO A 661 -3.85 -31.85 15.96
CA PRO A 661 -5.15 -32.30 15.48
C PRO A 661 -5.57 -31.56 14.19
N ASN A 662 -6.19 -32.23 13.24
CA ASN A 662 -6.69 -31.62 12.00
C ASN A 662 -8.06 -30.91 12.25
N SER A 663 -8.15 -30.17 13.34
CA SER A 663 -9.35 -29.43 13.75
C SER A 663 -8.92 -28.14 14.48
N PHE A 664 -9.73 -27.06 14.36
CA PHE A 664 -9.55 -25.84 15.14
C PHE A 664 -10.25 -25.85 16.50
N GLU A 665 -11.02 -26.89 16.81
CA GLU A 665 -11.78 -26.99 18.08
C GLU A 665 -10.87 -27.04 19.32
N PHE A 666 -9.62 -27.43 19.13
CA PHE A 666 -8.64 -27.60 20.18
C PHE A 666 -7.66 -26.41 20.32
N ASP A 667 -7.81 -25.38 19.47
CA ASP A 667 -6.92 -24.22 19.52
C ASP A 667 -7.11 -23.43 20.84
N GLY A 668 -6.04 -23.29 21.60
CA GLY A 668 -6.02 -22.53 22.85
C GLY A 668 -6.52 -23.28 24.11
N VAL A 669 -6.62 -24.58 24.06
CA VAL A 669 -6.91 -25.45 25.19
C VAL A 669 -5.68 -26.27 25.55
N ASP A 670 -5.48 -26.58 26.83
CA ASP A 670 -4.40 -27.44 27.37
C ASP A 670 -4.17 -28.79 26.64
N ILE A 671 -5.07 -29.13 25.77
CA ILE A 671 -5.14 -30.40 25.06
C ILE A 671 -3.99 -30.52 24.02
N ASP A 672 -3.50 -29.42 23.47
CA ASP A 672 -2.49 -29.48 22.42
C ASP A 672 -1.16 -30.08 22.87
N SER A 673 -0.64 -29.72 24.03
CA SER A 673 0.59 -30.31 24.55
C SER A 673 0.38 -31.73 25.07
N ALA A 674 -0.73 -31.99 25.76
CA ALA A 674 -1.10 -33.30 26.23
C ALA A 674 -1.44 -34.28 25.10
N PHE A 675 -2.17 -33.82 24.08
CA PHE A 675 -2.47 -34.57 22.87
C PHE A 675 -1.19 -34.95 22.12
N SER A 676 -0.34 -33.95 21.81
CA SER A 676 0.91 -34.19 21.10
C SER A 676 1.81 -35.16 21.85
N THR A 677 1.94 -35.02 23.18
CA THR A 677 2.74 -35.91 24.03
C THR A 677 2.22 -37.35 23.94
N ASN A 678 0.89 -37.55 24.11
CA ASN A 678 0.27 -38.87 24.04
C ASN A 678 0.47 -39.57 22.67
N VAL A 679 0.35 -38.83 21.58
CA VAL A 679 0.57 -39.38 20.23
C VAL A 679 2.05 -39.71 20.02
N LEU A 680 2.93 -38.77 20.34
CA LEU A 680 4.36 -38.92 20.08
C LEU A 680 5.01 -39.99 20.97
N GLU A 681 4.53 -40.21 22.19
CA GLU A 681 5.04 -41.29 23.07
C GLU A 681 4.86 -42.67 22.45
N GLN A 682 3.87 -42.87 21.57
CA GLN A 682 3.60 -44.13 20.88
C GLN A 682 4.55 -44.37 19.68
N LEU A 683 5.31 -43.35 19.25
CA LEU A 683 6.26 -43.44 18.16
C LEU A 683 7.62 -43.97 18.65
N ASP A 684 8.06 -45.07 18.09
CA ASP A 684 9.37 -45.67 18.40
C ASP A 684 10.44 -45.20 17.40
N ILE A 685 11.23 -44.21 17.79
CA ILE A 685 12.27 -43.59 16.94
C ILE A 685 13.56 -44.41 17.05
N THR A 686 14.00 -44.97 15.95
CA THR A 686 15.18 -45.80 15.85
C THR A 686 16.27 -45.26 14.92
N SER A 687 15.87 -44.44 13.95
CA SER A 687 16.77 -43.82 12.97
C SER A 687 17.60 -42.72 13.63
N PRO A 688 18.97 -42.72 13.47
CA PRO A 688 19.84 -41.80 14.23
C PRO A 688 19.73 -40.32 13.81
N PHE A 689 19.18 -40.04 12.64
CA PHE A 689 18.95 -38.69 12.13
C PHE A 689 17.50 -38.23 12.38
N PHE A 690 16.62 -39.11 12.91
CA PHE A 690 15.26 -38.77 13.30
C PHE A 690 15.20 -38.55 14.82
N LYS A 691 14.73 -37.40 15.26
CA LYS A 691 14.79 -36.96 16.65
C LYS A 691 13.48 -36.34 17.11
N ARG A 692 13.23 -36.36 18.41
CA ARG A 692 12.21 -35.51 19.05
C ARG A 692 12.80 -34.13 19.34
N LYS A 693 11.94 -33.11 19.40
CA LYS A 693 12.34 -31.78 19.85
C LYS A 693 12.98 -31.85 21.24
N GLU A 694 14.07 -31.11 21.44
CA GLU A 694 14.84 -31.06 22.66
C GLU A 694 14.26 -30.03 23.64
N VAL A 695 14.02 -30.47 24.89
CA VAL A 695 13.71 -29.58 26.01
C VAL A 695 15.02 -29.02 26.55
N ILE A 696 15.18 -27.71 26.48
CA ILE A 696 16.39 -27.03 26.95
C ILE A 696 16.29 -26.66 28.44
N ALA A 697 15.14 -26.11 28.84
CA ALA A 697 14.93 -25.66 30.19
C ALA A 697 13.43 -25.54 30.52
N THR A 698 13.12 -25.42 31.81
CA THR A 698 11.80 -25.07 32.28
C THR A 698 11.91 -23.85 33.20
N PHE A 699 10.99 -22.90 33.07
CA PHE A 699 11.00 -21.65 33.84
C PHE A 699 9.71 -21.46 34.61
N ASP A 700 9.86 -21.08 35.91
CA ASP A 700 8.72 -20.81 36.76
C ASP A 700 8.37 -19.32 36.84
N ASP A 701 9.18 -18.44 36.23
CA ASP A 701 8.91 -17.01 36.16
C ASP A 701 9.66 -16.33 34.97
N ILE A 702 9.18 -15.15 34.60
CA ILE A 702 9.80 -14.34 33.51
C ILE A 702 11.21 -13.82 33.86
N PRO A 703 11.50 -13.37 35.11
CA PRO A 703 12.85 -12.94 35.46
C PRO A 703 13.91 -14.03 35.24
N THR A 704 13.62 -15.27 35.59
CA THR A 704 14.52 -16.41 35.38
C THR A 704 14.72 -16.70 33.88
N LEU A 705 13.64 -16.68 33.12
CA LEU A 705 13.72 -16.77 31.64
C LEU A 705 14.62 -15.67 31.06
N MET A 706 14.41 -14.40 31.47
CA MET A 706 15.21 -13.29 30.95
C MET A 706 16.69 -13.36 31.32
N ARG A 707 17.01 -13.91 32.48
CA ARG A 707 18.39 -14.17 32.90
C ARG A 707 19.00 -15.24 31.98
N TYR A 708 18.30 -16.34 31.79
CA TYR A 708 18.75 -17.42 30.90
C TYR A 708 19.00 -16.93 29.49
N ILE A 709 18.07 -16.14 28.91
CA ILE A 709 18.22 -15.55 27.58
C ILE A 709 19.52 -14.72 27.53
N LYS A 710 19.78 -13.87 28.52
CA LYS A 710 20.94 -13.01 28.57
C LYS A 710 22.26 -13.81 28.65
N GLU A 711 22.27 -14.93 29.37
CA GLU A 711 23.43 -15.80 29.49
C GLU A 711 23.73 -16.57 28.20
N HIS A 712 22.71 -16.88 27.41
CA HIS A 712 22.84 -17.68 26.17
C HIS A 712 22.63 -16.86 24.87
N ASP A 713 22.52 -15.53 24.94
CA ASP A 713 22.15 -14.66 23.82
C ASP A 713 23.19 -14.72 22.67
N TYR A 714 24.38 -15.23 22.91
CA TYR A 714 25.44 -15.43 21.94
C TYR A 714 25.76 -16.93 21.67
N ASP A 715 24.82 -17.83 22.02
CA ASP A 715 24.91 -19.23 21.62
C ASP A 715 24.93 -19.35 20.09
N ARG A 716 25.83 -20.19 19.56
CA ARG A 716 26.06 -20.37 18.12
C ARG A 716 25.40 -21.64 17.56
N ASP A 717 24.93 -22.51 18.43
CA ASP A 717 24.42 -23.83 18.07
C ASP A 717 22.89 -23.86 18.01
N SER A 718 22.25 -22.68 18.25
CA SER A 718 20.80 -22.55 18.27
C SER A 718 20.33 -21.20 17.73
N GLU A 719 19.21 -21.17 16.99
CA GLU A 719 18.54 -19.92 16.61
C GLU A 719 17.97 -19.20 17.84
N GLY A 720 17.67 -19.94 18.90
CA GLY A 720 17.04 -19.46 20.11
C GLY A 720 16.13 -20.50 20.76
N LEU A 721 15.04 -20.05 21.34
CA LEU A 721 14.05 -20.89 22.05
C LEU A 721 12.66 -20.74 21.46
N VAL A 722 11.89 -21.83 21.53
CA VAL A 722 10.44 -21.82 21.43
C VAL A 722 9.89 -22.18 22.82
N LEU A 723 9.05 -21.30 23.36
CA LEU A 723 8.47 -21.46 24.70
C LEU A 723 7.00 -21.78 24.57
N THR A 724 6.54 -22.72 25.39
CA THR A 724 5.15 -23.12 25.49
C THR A 724 4.75 -23.06 26.96
N ASP A 725 3.62 -22.42 27.26
CA ASP A 725 3.05 -22.39 28.60
C ASP A 725 2.12 -23.60 28.85
N GLN A 726 1.57 -23.73 30.07
CA GLN A 726 0.66 -24.84 30.42
C GLN A 726 -0.66 -24.83 29.64
N ASN A 727 -1.07 -23.69 29.07
CA ASN A 727 -2.27 -23.57 28.24
C ASN A 727 -1.99 -23.73 26.73
N GLY A 728 -0.77 -24.13 26.32
CA GLY A 728 -0.41 -24.26 24.91
C GLY A 728 -0.05 -22.93 24.24
N PHE A 729 -0.02 -21.80 24.97
CA PHE A 729 0.39 -20.51 24.39
C PHE A 729 1.87 -20.53 24.03
N MET A 730 2.17 -20.26 22.77
CA MET A 730 3.52 -20.34 22.22
C MET A 730 4.08 -18.95 21.89
N PHE A 731 5.32 -18.74 22.23
CA PHE A 731 6.11 -17.60 21.76
C PHE A 731 7.57 -17.99 21.57
N LYS A 732 8.37 -17.14 20.91
CA LYS A 732 9.76 -17.48 20.62
C LYS A 732 10.72 -16.39 21.02
N VAL A 733 11.96 -16.79 21.24
CA VAL A 733 13.12 -15.92 21.45
C VAL A 733 14.14 -16.25 20.38
N LYS A 734 14.69 -15.23 19.74
CA LYS A 734 15.84 -15.37 18.86
C LYS A 734 17.06 -14.77 19.54
N TYR A 735 18.12 -15.52 19.65
CA TYR A 735 19.35 -15.07 20.28
C TYR A 735 20.02 -13.92 19.52
N ALA A 736 20.77 -13.08 20.23
CA ALA A 736 21.42 -11.91 19.66
C ALA A 736 22.38 -12.29 18.53
N TYR A 737 23.16 -13.37 18.71
CA TYR A 737 24.05 -13.91 17.68
C TYR A 737 23.29 -14.15 16.36
N TYR A 738 22.21 -14.93 16.40
CA TYR A 738 21.41 -15.23 15.21
C TYR A 738 20.82 -13.95 14.58
N ARG A 739 20.32 -13.03 15.40
CA ARG A 739 19.75 -11.76 14.90
C ARG A 739 20.79 -10.90 14.21
N GLU A 740 22.02 -10.85 14.74
CA GLU A 740 23.09 -10.07 14.16
C GLU A 740 23.59 -10.67 12.84
N VAL A 741 23.84 -11.98 12.79
CA VAL A 741 24.23 -12.67 11.54
C VAL A 741 23.15 -12.51 10.47
N LYS A 742 21.88 -12.57 10.84
CA LYS A 742 20.76 -12.31 9.91
C LYS A 742 20.77 -10.88 9.36
N ARG A 743 21.12 -9.89 10.18
CA ARG A 743 21.29 -8.49 9.74
C ARG A 743 22.48 -8.33 8.80
N LEU A 744 23.62 -8.97 9.13
CA LEU A 744 24.80 -8.95 8.28
C LEU A 744 24.55 -9.62 6.93
N ARG A 745 23.72 -10.69 6.87
CA ARG A 745 23.25 -11.28 5.62
C ARG A 745 22.53 -10.24 4.76
N GLY A 746 21.60 -9.48 5.33
CA GLY A 746 20.91 -8.41 4.59
C GLY A 746 21.86 -7.31 4.10
N LEU A 747 22.90 -6.99 4.86
CA LEU A 747 23.95 -6.04 4.45
C LEU A 747 24.80 -6.59 3.31
N HIS A 748 25.17 -7.87 3.34
CA HIS A 748 25.88 -8.55 2.27
C HIS A 748 25.06 -8.57 0.97
N GLU A 749 23.79 -8.90 1.03
CA GLU A 749 22.86 -8.85 -0.11
C GLU A 749 22.80 -7.43 -0.70
N ASN A 750 22.77 -6.39 0.15
CA ASN A 750 22.83 -5.00 -0.29
C ASN A 750 24.20 -4.59 -0.86
N ALA A 751 25.29 -5.13 -0.33
CA ALA A 751 26.64 -4.92 -0.87
C ALA A 751 26.76 -5.53 -2.27
N ILE A 752 26.32 -6.76 -2.46
CA ILE A 752 26.22 -7.41 -3.77
C ILE A 752 25.45 -6.53 -4.76
N LYS A 753 24.30 -6.01 -4.33
CA LYS A 753 23.47 -5.12 -5.14
C LYS A 753 24.22 -3.84 -5.53
N SER A 754 24.91 -3.20 -4.58
CA SER A 754 25.68 -1.98 -4.83
C SER A 754 26.82 -2.21 -5.80
N LEU A 755 27.57 -3.30 -5.65
CA LEU A 755 28.65 -3.67 -6.54
C LEU A 755 28.16 -3.99 -7.95
N ARG A 756 27.04 -4.69 -8.08
CA ARG A 756 26.42 -4.98 -9.38
C ARG A 756 25.96 -3.72 -10.10
N THR A 757 25.56 -2.68 -9.38
CA THR A 757 25.16 -1.39 -9.96
C THR A 757 26.30 -0.39 -10.10
N SER A 758 27.55 -0.81 -9.84
CA SER A 758 28.74 0.07 -9.83
C SER A 758 28.56 1.28 -8.90
N THR A 759 27.76 1.13 -7.84
CA THR A 759 27.56 2.14 -6.81
C THR A 759 28.39 1.78 -5.57
N ALA A 760 28.87 2.79 -4.85
CA ALA A 760 29.64 2.55 -3.63
C ALA A 760 28.72 1.96 -2.54
N ILE A 761 29.22 0.99 -1.79
CA ILE A 761 28.56 0.46 -0.60
C ILE A 761 28.40 1.61 0.40
N LYS A 762 27.15 2.05 0.65
CA LYS A 762 26.85 3.19 1.51
C LYS A 762 26.82 2.76 2.98
N LEU A 763 27.52 3.53 3.82
CA LEU A 763 27.39 3.44 5.27
C LEU A 763 26.25 4.35 5.74
N ASN A 764 25.40 3.82 6.63
CA ASN A 764 24.31 4.57 7.25
C ASN A 764 24.72 4.91 8.70
N LYS A 765 24.39 6.11 9.17
CA LYS A 765 24.63 6.55 10.56
C LYS A 765 23.88 5.69 11.61
N ALA A 766 22.86 4.97 11.19
CA ALA A 766 22.08 4.06 12.03
C ALA A 766 22.71 2.65 12.16
N PHE A 767 23.83 2.37 11.48
CA PHE A 767 24.48 1.06 11.57
C PHE A 767 25.26 0.93 12.88
N THR A 768 25.22 -0.29 13.45
CA THR A 768 26.06 -0.64 14.62
C THR A 768 27.54 -0.70 14.22
N ASP A 769 28.45 -0.61 15.21
CA ASP A 769 29.90 -0.72 14.96
C ASP A 769 30.28 -2.02 14.25
N VAL A 770 29.59 -3.12 14.56
CA VAL A 770 29.80 -4.42 13.91
C VAL A 770 29.40 -4.34 12.43
N GLN A 771 28.26 -3.72 12.13
CA GLN A 771 27.78 -3.56 10.74
C GLN A 771 28.71 -2.68 9.92
N VAL A 772 29.22 -1.61 10.51
CA VAL A 772 30.21 -0.72 9.86
C VAL A 772 31.52 -1.46 9.60
N ARG A 773 32.02 -2.22 10.59
CA ARG A 773 33.23 -3.03 10.43
C ARG A 773 33.06 -4.09 9.35
N PHE A 774 31.92 -4.77 9.33
CA PHE A 774 31.62 -5.80 8.32
C PHE A 774 31.58 -5.20 6.90
N LEU A 775 30.92 -4.10 6.70
CA LEU A 775 30.84 -3.44 5.38
C LEU A 775 32.21 -2.90 4.94
N ASN A 776 33.02 -2.38 5.85
CA ASN A 776 34.39 -1.95 5.53
C ASN A 776 35.27 -3.16 5.16
N TRP A 777 35.18 -4.25 5.92
CA TRP A 777 35.89 -5.49 5.63
C TRP A 777 35.48 -6.09 4.26
N LEU A 778 34.18 -6.07 3.93
CA LEU A 778 33.68 -6.47 2.59
C LEU A 778 34.24 -5.61 1.46
N ARG A 779 34.46 -4.31 1.68
CA ARG A 779 35.02 -3.41 0.66
C ARG A 779 36.47 -3.76 0.29
N ASP A 780 37.17 -4.39 1.20
CA ASP A 780 38.56 -4.80 0.99
C ASP A 780 38.69 -6.18 0.31
N LYS A 781 37.58 -6.87 0.06
CA LYS A 781 37.54 -8.17 -0.65
C LYS A 781 37.27 -7.94 -2.14
N ASP A 782 37.74 -8.86 -2.99
CA ASP A 782 37.43 -8.80 -4.40
C ASP A 782 35.94 -9.15 -4.69
N ASN A 783 35.45 -8.68 -5.80
CA ASN A 783 34.05 -8.86 -6.15
C ASN A 783 33.67 -10.34 -6.36
N ALA A 784 34.57 -11.17 -6.88
CA ALA A 784 34.30 -12.60 -7.08
C ALA A 784 34.07 -13.29 -5.75
N TYR A 785 34.90 -13.00 -4.74
CA TYR A 785 34.71 -13.51 -3.40
C TYR A 785 33.33 -13.11 -2.84
N ILE A 786 32.93 -11.83 -2.97
CA ILE A 786 31.63 -11.34 -2.44
C ILE A 786 30.46 -11.99 -3.15
N PHE A 787 30.57 -12.26 -4.45
CA PHE A 787 29.47 -12.82 -5.25
C PHE A 787 29.34 -14.36 -5.14
N GLU A 788 30.41 -15.06 -4.96
CA GLU A 788 30.46 -16.53 -5.08
C GLU A 788 30.53 -17.24 -3.73
N THR A 789 30.95 -16.52 -2.68
CA THR A 789 31.10 -17.12 -1.35
C THR A 789 29.77 -17.06 -0.60
N HIS A 790 29.36 -18.17 0.00
CA HIS A 790 28.14 -18.21 0.81
C HIS A 790 28.31 -17.33 2.06
N ILE A 791 27.22 -16.65 2.45
CA ILE A 791 27.23 -15.66 3.55
C ILE A 791 27.79 -16.20 4.87
N ILE A 792 27.56 -17.47 5.18
CA ILE A 792 28.05 -18.11 6.40
C ILE A 792 29.58 -18.17 6.38
N ASP A 793 30.19 -18.50 5.24
CA ASP A 793 31.63 -18.57 5.08
C ASP A 793 32.23 -17.15 5.11
N ILE A 794 31.60 -16.19 4.44
CA ILE A 794 31.95 -14.76 4.54
C ILE A 794 31.95 -14.30 6.00
N PHE A 795 30.95 -14.71 6.76
CA PHE A 795 30.84 -14.33 8.16
C PHE A 795 31.93 -14.98 9.03
N ARG A 796 32.25 -16.24 8.79
CA ARG A 796 33.37 -16.93 9.46
C ARG A 796 34.74 -16.28 9.16
N ASP A 797 34.96 -15.91 7.91
CA ASP A 797 36.18 -15.22 7.52
C ASP A 797 36.25 -13.82 8.14
N PHE A 798 35.12 -13.09 8.19
CA PHE A 798 35.02 -11.82 8.89
C PHE A 798 35.37 -11.95 10.38
N GLU A 799 34.80 -12.94 11.09
CA GLU A 799 35.12 -13.20 12.49
C GLU A 799 36.61 -13.61 12.70
N LYS A 800 37.17 -14.38 11.79
CA LYS A 800 38.57 -14.77 11.83
C LYS A 800 39.51 -13.58 11.64
N ASP A 801 39.19 -12.70 10.68
CA ASP A 801 40.06 -11.57 10.33
C ASP A 801 39.91 -10.39 11.33
N CYS A 802 38.74 -10.17 11.87
CA CYS A 802 38.42 -9.03 12.74
C CYS A 802 38.33 -9.35 14.24
N GLY A 803 38.57 -10.62 14.61
CA GLY A 803 38.46 -11.11 15.98
C GLY A 803 37.04 -11.40 16.43
N LYS A 804 36.84 -12.36 17.35
CA LYS A 804 35.54 -12.78 17.89
C LYS A 804 34.91 -11.70 18.80
N GLN A 805 34.59 -10.56 18.29
CA GLN A 805 33.85 -9.50 18.99
C GLN A 805 32.55 -9.22 18.25
N LEU A 806 31.60 -10.15 18.36
CA LEU A 806 30.17 -9.85 18.18
C LEU A 806 29.52 -9.56 19.50
#